data_cce5b08ee3c12ee72024a26204557bf6
#
_entry.id   cce5b08ee3c12ee72024a26204557bf6
#
_cell.length_a   1.000
_cell.length_b   1.000
_cell.length_c   1.000
_cell.angle_alpha   90.00
_cell.angle_beta   90.00
_cell.angle_gamma   90.00
#
_symmetry.space_group_name_H-M   'P 1'
#
loop_
_entity.id
_entity.type
_entity.pdbx_description
1 polymer ?
#
loop_
_entity_poly.entity_id
_entity_poly.type
_entity_poly.pdbx_seq_one_letter_code
_entity_poly.pdbx_strand_id
1 'polypeptide(L)'
;MSQHRVNRRRRRIALTTMAAATAAAVTGVVVIPSAGASEIPVGQGGYSETRPAGAQGPTDNMGTPVLPQVTDTVAGEPVPTNHWWSSLVFKRYADNPYSQPMYGHPLTYQAVAEGLQVGHPTNHAIVGEGRQYEFNHTADLTLSVTGLNSPDVKADGWSDWTVTPYWADSDRELRATIGHGLPYVYAEAAGGDAEIITNGPPEVFADEGNVLGVTVAGNHYALFAPTGSDWNVSGTSVTAALGDNDYYSVALLPERDALGTFERYAFSFVTGSEVSWDYDPAAGEVNATYTLETEAREGSETGTIQALYRHQWMHTDDALLDHEYVSPRGAMKLREGNSFTTTQTVPGVLPVLPESDGVDDGRLAGYIADVLGSPDPFEGATDTYWTGKHLGKLAQLATVADQAGDTASRDQLLTLIKDRLEEWFTVGGAAEFSYDAEWSTLTGYPASFGSDTELNDHHFHYSYFVMAAAIVAQFDPEWADDSAWGGMVHELIRDTANPARDDDRYPFLRGFDVYAGHSWASGHQGFAAGNNQESSSESVNLSTGLILWGSATGNDELRDLGVYLLTTEAESIRQYWFDADQEVYPADYEHPIVGMVWGSGAAYATWWTANPEEIHGINVLPLTGGSLHLGAHPEAVNRNLDHLVEQNGGPFEEWRDLLWQFQALVDPETAKAAYDADGDAYEPEAGATRAHTYHWINTLAAVGTPNLDVTADIPTAAVFEKDGVRTYTAHNHADAERTVTFSDGTTLTVPARSSATSTG
;
A
#
# COMPACT_ATOMS: atom_id res chain seq x y z
N MET A 1 9.35 49.96 12.84
CA MET A 1 9.29 50.58 11.50
C MET A 1 10.41 50.02 10.66
N SER A 2 10.10 49.07 9.85
CA SER A 2 10.72 48.78 8.54
C SER A 2 10.05 47.49 7.99
N GLN A 3 9.25 47.70 6.96
CA GLN A 3 8.57 46.61 6.25
C GLN A 3 9.56 45.88 5.37
N HIS A 4 9.77 44.60 5.57
CA HIS A 4 10.32 43.70 4.54
C HIS A 4 9.18 42.97 3.85
N ARG A 5 8.73 43.54 2.72
CA ARG A 5 7.97 42.78 1.70
C ARG A 5 8.95 41.84 1.03
N VAL A 6 8.76 40.55 1.24
CA VAL A 6 9.44 39.51 0.46
C VAL A 6 8.73 39.41 -0.89
N ASN A 7 9.39 39.85 -1.94
CA ASN A 7 8.96 39.64 -3.33
C ASN A 7 9.07 38.16 -3.67
N ARG A 8 7.97 37.46 -3.71
CA ARG A 8 7.85 36.13 -4.34
C ARG A 8 8.01 36.30 -5.86
N ARG A 9 9.21 36.09 -6.38
CA ARG A 9 9.43 35.93 -7.83
C ARG A 9 9.05 34.49 -8.20
N ARG A 10 7.94 34.36 -8.90
CA ARG A 10 7.57 33.15 -9.65
C ARG A 10 8.74 32.72 -10.53
N ARG A 11 9.37 31.58 -10.25
CA ARG A 11 10.22 30.90 -11.22
C ARG A 11 9.31 30.00 -12.07
N ARG A 12 8.81 30.55 -13.16
CA ARG A 12 8.34 29.73 -14.27
C ARG A 12 9.58 29.03 -14.85
N ILE A 13 9.64 27.73 -14.76
CA ILE A 13 10.58 26.92 -15.57
C ILE A 13 9.99 26.94 -16.99
N ALA A 14 10.52 27.81 -17.83
CA ALA A 14 10.22 27.78 -19.25
C ALA A 14 10.97 26.58 -19.85
N LEU A 15 10.27 25.54 -20.22
CA LEU A 15 10.77 24.57 -21.18
C LEU A 15 10.93 25.28 -22.54
N THR A 16 12.16 25.53 -22.93
CA THR A 16 12.50 26.06 -24.24
C THR A 16 12.38 24.92 -25.25
N THR A 17 11.26 24.84 -25.93
CA THR A 17 11.09 24.03 -27.13
C THR A 17 11.96 24.64 -28.26
N MET A 18 13.02 23.95 -28.64
CA MET A 18 13.74 24.20 -29.87
C MET A 18 12.96 23.53 -31.00
N ALA A 19 12.16 24.30 -31.72
CA ALA A 19 11.56 23.86 -32.95
C ALA A 19 12.64 23.87 -34.06
N ALA A 20 13.11 22.67 -34.41
CA ALA A 20 13.84 22.49 -35.68
C ALA A 20 12.86 21.92 -36.70
N ALA A 21 12.42 22.76 -37.62
CA ALA A 21 11.68 22.31 -38.79
C ALA A 21 12.59 21.51 -39.70
N THR A 22 12.34 20.20 -39.83
CA THR A 22 12.91 19.39 -40.91
C THR A 22 11.77 18.70 -41.65
N ALA A 23 11.77 18.87 -42.96
CA ALA A 23 10.77 18.35 -43.88
C ALA A 23 10.68 16.82 -43.84
N ALA A 24 9.46 16.31 -43.63
CA ALA A 24 9.17 14.89 -43.65
C ALA A 24 9.24 14.33 -45.07
N ALA A 25 10.20 13.46 -45.30
CA ALA A 25 10.09 12.44 -46.34
C ALA A 25 9.45 11.21 -45.66
N VAL A 26 8.26 10.87 -46.06
CA VAL A 26 7.61 9.61 -45.67
C VAL A 26 8.35 8.47 -46.37
N THR A 27 9.30 7.89 -45.67
CA THR A 27 9.80 6.55 -45.97
C THR A 27 9.18 5.62 -44.95
N GLY A 28 8.30 4.75 -45.44
CA GLY A 28 7.78 3.66 -44.63
C GLY A 28 8.93 2.84 -44.07
N VAL A 29 9.17 2.98 -42.77
CA VAL A 29 10.06 2.09 -42.04
C VAL A 29 9.29 0.80 -41.84
N VAL A 30 9.63 -0.21 -42.59
CA VAL A 30 9.30 -1.60 -42.23
C VAL A 30 10.11 -1.87 -40.98
N VAL A 31 9.48 -1.86 -39.82
CA VAL A 31 10.06 -2.36 -38.57
C VAL A 31 10.29 -3.85 -38.79
N ILE A 32 11.52 -4.24 -39.00
CA ILE A 32 11.92 -5.65 -38.94
C ILE A 32 11.95 -5.98 -37.44
N PRO A 33 11.13 -6.90 -36.95
CA PRO A 33 11.24 -7.31 -35.54
C PRO A 33 12.66 -7.80 -35.30
N SER A 34 13.29 -7.33 -34.23
CA SER A 34 14.58 -7.83 -33.77
C SER A 34 14.42 -9.31 -33.46
N ALA A 35 15.10 -10.17 -34.19
CA ALA A 35 15.08 -11.60 -33.90
C ALA A 35 15.75 -11.84 -32.55
N GLY A 36 14.95 -12.17 -31.50
CA GLY A 36 15.49 -12.60 -30.21
C GLY A 36 14.66 -12.30 -28.97
N ALA A 37 13.62 -11.48 -29.00
CA ALA A 37 12.74 -11.35 -27.84
C ALA A 37 11.87 -12.61 -27.71
N SER A 38 11.91 -13.28 -26.54
CA SER A 38 10.95 -14.33 -26.20
C SER A 38 9.66 -13.61 -25.81
N GLU A 39 8.69 -13.60 -26.72
CA GLU A 39 7.35 -13.12 -26.45
C GLU A 39 6.56 -14.22 -25.74
N ILE A 40 5.94 -13.87 -24.64
CA ILE A 40 4.98 -14.72 -23.94
C ILE A 40 3.59 -14.25 -24.33
N PRO A 41 2.87 -15.00 -25.17
CA PRO A 41 1.53 -14.62 -25.57
C PRO A 41 0.54 -14.82 -24.41
N VAL A 42 -0.32 -13.82 -24.21
CA VAL A 42 -1.39 -13.85 -23.21
C VAL A 42 -2.67 -13.34 -23.87
N GLY A 43 -3.59 -14.24 -24.19
CA GLY A 43 -4.78 -13.93 -24.99
C GLY A 43 -4.41 -13.37 -26.36
N GLN A 44 -4.87 -12.16 -26.68
CA GLN A 44 -4.52 -11.42 -27.90
C GLN A 44 -3.27 -10.54 -27.72
N GLY A 45 -2.86 -10.31 -26.47
CA GLY A 45 -1.67 -9.56 -26.10
C GLY A 45 -0.49 -10.45 -25.73
N GLY A 46 0.46 -9.86 -25.02
CA GLY A 46 1.63 -10.55 -24.50
C GLY A 46 2.65 -9.59 -23.88
N TYR A 47 3.68 -10.15 -23.31
CA TYR A 47 4.84 -9.41 -22.80
C TYR A 47 6.14 -10.08 -23.20
N SER A 48 7.24 -9.35 -23.10
CA SER A 48 8.58 -9.87 -23.42
C SER A 48 9.27 -10.39 -22.17
N GLU A 49 10.09 -11.44 -22.28
CA GLU A 49 11.07 -11.83 -21.24
C GLU A 49 12.44 -11.13 -21.47
N THR A 50 12.51 -10.25 -22.44
CA THR A 50 13.72 -9.48 -22.72
C THR A 50 13.38 -7.99 -22.70
N ARG A 51 14.05 -7.25 -21.83
CA ARG A 51 13.85 -5.79 -21.75
C ARG A 51 14.08 -5.11 -23.10
N PRO A 52 13.32 -4.07 -23.45
CA PRO A 52 13.55 -3.28 -24.65
C PRO A 52 14.98 -2.73 -24.72
N ALA A 53 15.49 -2.53 -25.92
CA ALA A 53 16.85 -2.05 -26.12
C ALA A 53 17.07 -0.67 -25.47
N GLY A 54 17.99 -0.58 -24.51
CA GLY A 54 18.29 0.62 -23.74
C GLY A 54 17.51 0.79 -22.46
N ALA A 55 16.53 -0.08 -22.18
CA ALA A 55 15.82 -0.13 -20.92
C ALA A 55 16.71 -0.67 -19.79
N GLN A 56 16.46 -0.21 -18.57
CA GLN A 56 17.18 -0.63 -17.37
C GLN A 56 16.33 -1.64 -16.59
N GLY A 57 16.93 -2.27 -15.63
CA GLY A 57 16.27 -3.06 -14.59
C GLY A 57 16.86 -2.71 -13.24
N PRO A 58 16.59 -3.45 -12.18
CA PRO A 58 17.01 -3.14 -10.83
C PRO A 58 18.52 -2.86 -10.68
N THR A 59 18.85 -1.71 -10.08
CA THR A 59 20.22 -1.23 -9.91
C THR A 59 20.49 -0.75 -8.50
N ASP A 60 21.76 -0.73 -8.11
CA ASP A 60 22.22 -0.01 -6.93
C ASP A 60 22.22 1.53 -7.15
N ASN A 61 22.61 2.27 -6.13
CA ASN A 61 22.68 3.75 -6.18
C ASN A 61 23.80 4.29 -7.09
N MET A 62 24.62 3.41 -7.66
CA MET A 62 25.66 3.74 -8.65
C MET A 62 25.26 3.36 -10.07
N GLY A 63 24.05 2.80 -10.26
CA GLY A 63 23.53 2.32 -11.53
C GLY A 63 24.07 0.96 -11.96
N THR A 64 24.62 0.17 -11.02
CA THR A 64 25.09 -1.18 -11.29
C THR A 64 23.92 -2.15 -11.14
N PRO A 65 23.66 -3.07 -12.08
CA PRO A 65 22.63 -4.08 -11.93
C PRO A 65 22.82 -4.92 -10.66
N VAL A 66 21.75 -5.16 -9.93
CA VAL A 66 21.73 -5.97 -8.70
C VAL A 66 20.89 -7.22 -8.90
N LEU A 67 21.21 -8.25 -8.14
CA LEU A 67 20.45 -9.51 -8.08
C LEU A 67 19.89 -9.70 -6.67
N PRO A 68 18.78 -10.41 -6.53
CA PRO A 68 18.21 -10.72 -5.23
C PRO A 68 19.22 -11.43 -4.31
N GLN A 69 19.30 -10.98 -3.08
CA GLN A 69 20.16 -11.58 -2.07
C GLN A 69 19.38 -12.62 -1.26
N VAL A 70 19.33 -13.82 -1.80
CA VAL A 70 18.62 -14.98 -1.22
C VAL A 70 19.57 -16.17 -1.08
N THR A 71 19.23 -17.12 -0.21
CA THR A 71 19.96 -18.37 -0.08
C THR A 71 19.48 -19.42 -1.10
N ASP A 72 20.22 -20.53 -1.20
CA ASP A 72 19.79 -21.65 -2.04
C ASP A 72 18.48 -22.31 -1.57
N THR A 73 18.08 -22.09 -0.32
CA THR A 73 16.84 -22.63 0.27
C THR A 73 15.60 -22.13 -0.46
N VAL A 74 15.61 -20.84 -0.83
CA VAL A 74 14.49 -20.15 -1.51
C VAL A 74 14.84 -19.76 -2.94
N ALA A 75 15.92 -20.31 -3.49
CA ALA A 75 16.32 -20.04 -4.87
C ALA A 75 15.28 -20.57 -5.85
N GLY A 76 14.74 -19.67 -6.68
CA GLY A 76 13.70 -19.98 -7.65
C GLY A 76 12.28 -19.77 -7.16
N GLU A 77 12.09 -19.34 -5.91
CA GLU A 77 10.81 -18.78 -5.46
C GLU A 77 10.69 -17.33 -5.92
N PRO A 78 9.47 -16.85 -6.26
CA PRO A 78 9.24 -15.46 -6.62
C PRO A 78 9.68 -14.52 -5.50
N VAL A 79 10.54 -13.55 -5.85
CA VAL A 79 11.17 -12.65 -4.87
C VAL A 79 10.21 -11.53 -4.47
N PRO A 80 9.78 -11.42 -3.20
CA PRO A 80 8.98 -10.31 -2.73
C PRO A 80 9.82 -9.05 -2.57
N THR A 81 9.32 -7.96 -3.14
CA THR A 81 9.84 -6.59 -2.95
C THR A 81 8.71 -5.72 -2.39
N ASN A 82 8.94 -4.44 -2.14
CA ASN A 82 7.93 -3.53 -1.59
C ASN A 82 7.40 -3.94 -0.21
N HIS A 83 8.28 -4.53 0.63
CA HIS A 83 7.99 -4.88 2.02
C HIS A 83 8.83 -4.04 3.00
N TRP A 84 8.46 -4.08 4.27
CA TRP A 84 9.17 -3.41 5.36
C TRP A 84 10.61 -3.92 5.57
N TRP A 85 10.97 -5.06 4.98
CA TRP A 85 12.26 -5.75 5.09
C TRP A 85 13.01 -5.91 3.75
N SER A 86 12.53 -5.31 2.65
CA SER A 86 13.06 -5.55 1.29
C SER A 86 14.53 -5.19 1.11
N SER A 87 15.14 -4.38 1.99
CA SER A 87 16.58 -4.13 1.98
C SER A 87 17.44 -5.36 2.29
N LEU A 88 16.86 -6.45 2.77
CA LEU A 88 17.54 -7.75 2.88
C LEU A 88 17.79 -8.39 1.50
N VAL A 89 16.86 -8.27 0.57
CA VAL A 89 16.94 -8.88 -0.75
C VAL A 89 17.45 -7.91 -1.81
N PHE A 90 17.10 -6.63 -1.73
CA PHE A 90 17.48 -5.61 -2.69
C PHE A 90 18.54 -4.66 -2.09
N LYS A 91 19.81 -4.88 -2.40
CA LYS A 91 20.92 -4.05 -1.94
C LYS A 91 21.01 -2.77 -2.75
N ARG A 92 20.31 -1.73 -2.29
CA ARG A 92 20.28 -0.42 -2.95
C ARG A 92 21.64 0.31 -2.90
N TYR A 93 22.45 0.09 -1.87
CA TYR A 93 23.73 0.76 -1.69
C TYR A 93 24.88 -0.21 -1.92
N ALA A 94 25.76 0.11 -2.90
CA ALA A 94 26.89 -0.73 -3.32
C ALA A 94 27.90 -1.03 -2.19
N ASP A 95 27.97 -0.17 -1.16
CA ASP A 95 28.87 -0.30 -0.01
C ASP A 95 28.20 -0.89 1.24
N ASN A 96 26.92 -1.25 1.16
CA ASN A 96 26.19 -1.90 2.25
C ASN A 96 25.69 -3.31 1.87
N PRO A 97 26.41 -4.37 2.22
CA PRO A 97 26.00 -5.76 1.95
C PRO A 97 24.97 -6.28 2.97
N TYR A 98 24.57 -5.48 3.94
CA TYR A 98 23.60 -5.83 4.99
C TYR A 98 22.23 -5.24 4.70
N SER A 99 21.48 -4.79 5.71
CA SER A 99 20.19 -4.12 5.52
C SER A 99 20.24 -2.63 5.88
N GLN A 100 19.21 -1.90 5.50
CA GLN A 100 18.82 -0.67 6.19
C GLN A 100 18.00 -1.03 7.43
N PRO A 101 17.69 -0.08 8.33
CA PRO A 101 16.78 -0.33 9.43
C PRO A 101 15.43 -0.84 8.95
N MET A 102 14.93 -1.91 9.56
CA MET A 102 13.66 -2.58 9.28
C MET A 102 12.73 -2.40 10.48
N TYR A 103 11.50 -2.02 10.23
CA TYR A 103 10.53 -1.64 11.26
C TYR A 103 9.39 -2.65 11.35
N GLY A 104 9.61 -3.74 12.13
CA GLY A 104 8.62 -4.80 12.34
C GLY A 104 7.64 -4.52 13.47
N HIS A 105 7.88 -3.53 14.29
CA HIS A 105 7.13 -3.19 15.52
C HIS A 105 6.51 -4.41 16.27
N PRO A 106 6.63 -4.45 17.58
CA PRO A 106 7.23 -3.41 18.44
C PRO A 106 8.76 -3.34 18.33
N LEU A 107 9.39 -4.35 17.75
CA LEU A 107 10.83 -4.40 17.53
C LEU A 107 11.23 -3.76 16.19
N THR A 108 12.40 -3.16 16.19
CA THR A 108 13.09 -2.66 15.00
C THR A 108 14.42 -3.39 14.85
N TYR A 109 14.87 -3.55 13.60
CA TYR A 109 15.98 -4.42 13.28
C TYR A 109 16.96 -3.76 12.31
N GLN A 110 18.23 -4.17 12.38
CA GLN A 110 19.20 -3.92 11.32
C GLN A 110 20.19 -5.07 11.25
N ALA A 111 20.43 -5.58 10.06
CA ALA A 111 21.47 -6.57 9.84
C ALA A 111 22.85 -5.89 9.81
N VAL A 112 23.85 -6.51 10.48
CA VAL A 112 25.25 -6.09 10.52
C VAL A 112 26.15 -7.34 10.41
N ALA A 113 27.47 -7.16 10.33
CA ALA A 113 28.41 -8.26 10.19
C ALA A 113 28.36 -9.28 11.34
N GLU A 114 28.11 -8.81 12.53
CA GLU A 114 28.05 -9.61 13.76
C GLU A 114 26.71 -10.31 13.95
N GLY A 115 25.66 -9.97 13.19
CA GLY A 115 24.32 -10.56 13.32
C GLY A 115 23.19 -9.55 13.21
N LEU A 116 22.10 -9.76 13.97
CA LEU A 116 20.89 -8.94 13.95
C LEU A 116 20.86 -7.95 15.11
N GLN A 117 20.97 -6.68 14.81
CA GLN A 117 20.66 -5.61 15.76
C GLN A 117 19.15 -5.54 16.01
N VAL A 118 18.77 -5.37 17.26
CA VAL A 118 17.37 -5.30 17.72
C VAL A 118 17.24 -4.11 18.67
N GLY A 119 16.16 -3.36 18.53
CA GLY A 119 15.83 -2.23 19.39
C GLY A 119 14.32 -2.03 19.51
N HIS A 120 13.94 -1.25 20.51
CA HIS A 120 12.56 -0.80 20.71
C HIS A 120 12.56 0.70 20.98
N PRO A 121 12.39 1.54 19.94
CA PRO A 121 12.33 2.99 20.11
C PRO A 121 11.01 3.39 20.77
N THR A 122 11.09 3.90 22.00
CA THR A 122 9.93 4.38 22.78
C THR A 122 9.78 5.90 22.73
N ASN A 123 10.78 6.61 22.22
CA ASN A 123 10.79 8.06 22.12
C ASN A 123 10.85 8.48 20.65
N HIS A 124 10.00 9.43 20.29
CA HIS A 124 10.04 10.05 18.98
C HIS A 124 10.93 11.29 18.96
N ALA A 125 11.32 11.69 17.76
CA ALA A 125 11.94 12.97 17.45
C ALA A 125 11.08 13.73 16.44
N ILE A 126 10.86 15.02 16.68
CA ILE A 126 10.28 15.91 15.68
C ILE A 126 11.42 16.50 14.86
N VAL A 127 11.41 16.26 13.55
CA VAL A 127 12.46 16.67 12.62
C VAL A 127 11.87 17.40 11.40
N GLY A 128 12.72 17.81 10.44
CA GLY A 128 12.26 18.46 9.23
C GLY A 128 11.50 19.77 9.46
N GLU A 129 11.93 20.60 10.41
CA GLU A 129 11.26 21.86 10.77
C GLU A 129 9.82 21.65 11.32
N GLY A 130 9.61 20.56 12.05
CA GLY A 130 8.29 20.24 12.63
C GLY A 130 7.40 19.34 11.76
N ARG A 131 7.85 19.03 10.55
CA ARG A 131 7.01 18.33 9.55
C ARG A 131 7.04 16.81 9.63
N GLN A 132 7.92 16.21 10.43
CA GLN A 132 8.09 14.77 10.51
C GLN A 132 8.30 14.32 11.94
N TYR A 133 7.67 13.23 12.33
CA TYR A 133 7.99 12.53 13.56
C TYR A 133 8.59 11.16 13.23
N GLU A 134 9.64 10.78 14.01
CA GLU A 134 10.40 9.54 13.80
C GLU A 134 10.67 8.82 15.09
N PHE A 135 10.45 7.50 15.10
CA PHE A 135 10.91 6.55 16.10
C PHE A 135 12.09 5.78 15.51
N ASN A 136 13.26 6.41 15.47
CA ASN A 136 14.43 5.87 14.77
C ASN A 136 14.98 4.62 15.44
N HIS A 137 15.34 3.62 14.63
CA HIS A 137 16.05 2.44 15.10
C HIS A 137 17.33 2.82 15.85
N THR A 138 17.48 2.25 17.03
CA THR A 138 18.69 2.27 17.82
C THR A 138 18.87 0.89 18.42
N ALA A 139 20.02 0.26 18.19
CA ALA A 139 20.27 -1.07 18.70
C ALA A 139 20.37 -1.07 20.22
N ASP A 140 19.54 -1.82 20.90
CA ASP A 140 19.68 -2.15 22.32
C ASP A 140 20.60 -3.35 22.49
N LEU A 141 20.44 -4.34 21.60
CA LEU A 141 21.24 -5.56 21.59
C LEU A 141 21.43 -6.10 20.17
N THR A 142 22.41 -6.99 20.00
CA THR A 142 22.64 -7.72 18.75
C THR A 142 22.62 -9.22 19.04
N LEU A 143 21.75 -9.95 18.35
CA LEU A 143 21.74 -11.43 18.36
C LEU A 143 22.86 -11.93 17.46
N SER A 144 23.63 -12.87 17.94
CA SER A 144 24.84 -13.38 17.27
C SER A 144 25.15 -14.84 17.62
N VAL A 145 26.17 -15.35 16.97
CA VAL A 145 26.91 -16.57 17.37
C VAL A 145 28.33 -16.15 17.72
N THR A 146 28.90 -16.67 18.81
CA THR A 146 30.20 -16.25 19.31
C THR A 146 31.26 -16.23 18.20
N GLY A 147 31.73 -15.00 17.89
CA GLY A 147 32.74 -14.73 16.89
C GLY A 147 32.27 -14.68 15.45
N LEU A 148 30.98 -14.66 15.18
CA LEU A 148 30.40 -14.44 13.85
C LEU A 148 30.87 -13.10 13.27
N ASN A 149 31.29 -13.13 12.00
CA ASN A 149 31.63 -11.96 11.21
C ASN A 149 31.34 -12.24 9.74
N SER A 150 30.05 -12.17 9.41
CA SER A 150 29.56 -12.47 8.06
C SER A 150 29.92 -11.37 7.07
N PRO A 151 30.30 -11.69 5.82
CA PRO A 151 30.54 -10.68 4.79
C PRO A 151 29.28 -10.00 4.27
N ASP A 152 28.12 -10.63 4.42
CA ASP A 152 26.82 -10.17 3.96
C ASP A 152 25.67 -10.77 4.77
N VAL A 153 24.44 -10.41 4.43
CA VAL A 153 23.20 -11.05 4.88
C VAL A 153 22.32 -11.37 3.68
N LYS A 154 21.60 -12.49 3.74
CA LYS A 154 20.63 -12.95 2.74
C LYS A 154 19.30 -13.27 3.38
N ALA A 155 18.21 -13.28 2.61
CA ALA A 155 16.96 -13.88 3.07
C ALA A 155 16.99 -15.39 2.83
N ASP A 156 16.64 -16.17 3.87
CA ASP A 156 16.60 -17.63 3.85
C ASP A 156 15.16 -18.19 3.84
N GLY A 157 14.18 -17.30 4.06
CA GLY A 157 12.76 -17.60 4.03
C GLY A 157 11.93 -16.36 4.29
N TRP A 158 10.68 -16.40 3.84
CA TRP A 158 9.66 -15.37 4.10
C TRP A 158 8.28 -16.00 4.11
N SER A 159 7.34 -15.28 4.69
CA SER A 159 5.91 -15.59 4.65
C SER A 159 5.12 -14.28 4.58
N ASP A 160 3.82 -14.27 4.79
CA ASP A 160 2.98 -13.10 4.57
C ASP A 160 3.46 -11.83 5.32
N TRP A 161 4.02 -11.96 6.55
CA TRP A 161 4.60 -10.83 7.29
C TRP A 161 5.81 -11.17 8.15
N THR A 162 6.42 -12.34 7.92
CA THR A 162 7.70 -12.72 8.57
C THR A 162 8.81 -12.92 7.54
N VAL A 163 10.06 -12.79 7.99
CA VAL A 163 11.24 -13.03 7.19
C VAL A 163 12.34 -13.62 8.07
N THR A 164 13.20 -14.45 7.48
CA THR A 164 14.34 -15.08 8.14
C THR A 164 15.63 -14.62 7.47
N PRO A 165 16.29 -13.55 7.95
CA PRO A 165 17.66 -13.23 7.54
C PRO A 165 18.65 -14.28 7.99
N TYR A 166 19.69 -14.48 7.16
CA TYR A 166 20.74 -15.50 7.31
C TYR A 166 22.13 -14.88 7.15
N TRP A 167 22.99 -15.21 8.10
CA TRP A 167 24.41 -14.87 8.13
C TRP A 167 25.25 -16.13 8.12
N ALA A 168 26.37 -16.10 7.40
CA ALA A 168 27.36 -17.17 7.44
C ALA A 168 28.78 -16.60 7.29
N ASP A 169 29.71 -17.11 8.09
CA ASP A 169 31.14 -17.04 7.83
C ASP A 169 31.68 -18.46 7.54
N SER A 170 33.00 -18.65 7.59
CA SER A 170 33.59 -19.95 7.25
C SER A 170 33.16 -21.13 8.16
N ASP A 171 32.76 -20.82 9.39
CA ASP A 171 32.57 -21.81 10.45
C ASP A 171 31.25 -21.65 11.21
N ARG A 172 30.55 -20.53 11.03
CA ARG A 172 29.36 -20.12 11.82
C ARG A 172 28.20 -19.77 10.94
N GLU A 173 27.01 -20.04 11.44
CA GLU A 173 25.75 -19.66 10.82
C GLU A 173 24.81 -19.10 11.87
N LEU A 174 24.03 -18.10 11.46
CA LEU A 174 22.90 -17.54 12.22
C LEU A 174 21.70 -17.37 11.30
N ARG A 175 20.55 -17.84 11.73
CA ARG A 175 19.23 -17.52 11.20
C ARG A 175 18.44 -16.82 12.27
N ALA A 176 17.66 -15.82 11.91
CA ALA A 176 16.84 -15.11 12.88
C ALA A 176 15.45 -14.79 12.28
N THR A 177 14.41 -15.48 12.73
CA THR A 177 13.03 -15.19 12.27
C THR A 177 12.47 -13.97 12.99
N ILE A 178 12.04 -12.99 12.20
CA ILE A 178 11.46 -11.71 12.64
C ILE A 178 10.17 -11.42 11.87
N GLY A 179 9.31 -10.56 12.41
CA GLY A 179 8.05 -10.21 11.75
C GLY A 179 7.34 -9.02 12.38
N HIS A 180 6.33 -8.52 11.70
CA HIS A 180 5.41 -7.57 12.28
C HIS A 180 4.67 -8.18 13.47
N GLY A 181 4.42 -7.36 14.49
CA GLY A 181 3.66 -7.78 15.67
C GLY A 181 4.35 -8.84 16.53
N LEU A 182 5.61 -9.23 16.22
CA LEU A 182 6.35 -10.19 17.02
C LEU A 182 7.23 -9.50 18.06
N PRO A 183 6.95 -9.67 19.36
CA PRO A 183 7.87 -9.23 20.41
C PRO A 183 9.06 -10.19 20.61
N TYR A 184 9.10 -11.30 19.88
CA TYR A 184 10.19 -12.28 19.88
C TYR A 184 11.07 -12.16 18.65
N VAL A 185 12.34 -12.56 18.82
CA VAL A 185 13.24 -12.98 17.76
C VAL A 185 13.62 -14.43 18.04
N TYR A 186 13.38 -15.31 17.09
CA TYR A 186 13.73 -16.70 17.16
C TYR A 186 15.00 -16.97 16.37
N ALA A 187 16.05 -17.48 17.03
CA ALA A 187 17.36 -17.65 16.44
C ALA A 187 17.75 -19.13 16.35
N GLU A 188 18.32 -19.51 15.21
CA GLU A 188 19.03 -20.78 14.99
C GLU A 188 20.49 -20.47 14.74
N ALA A 189 21.39 -21.18 15.45
CA ALA A 189 22.81 -20.90 15.49
C ALA A 189 23.65 -22.16 15.32
N ALA A 190 24.71 -22.08 14.53
CA ALA A 190 25.65 -23.19 14.34
C ALA A 190 27.09 -22.68 14.42
N GLY A 191 28.01 -23.57 14.82
CA GLY A 191 29.46 -23.31 14.84
C GLY A 191 29.96 -22.48 16.01
N GLY A 192 29.09 -22.14 17.00
CA GLY A 192 29.47 -21.40 18.20
C GLY A 192 28.35 -21.35 19.22
N ASP A 193 28.61 -20.71 20.35
CA ASP A 193 27.62 -20.46 21.40
C ASP A 193 26.69 -19.31 21.03
N ALA A 194 25.47 -19.30 21.58
CA ALA A 194 24.59 -18.12 21.50
C ALA A 194 25.30 -16.91 22.12
N GLU A 195 25.25 -15.77 21.45
CA GLU A 195 25.81 -14.51 21.96
C GLU A 195 24.80 -13.36 21.76
N ILE A 196 24.58 -12.62 22.84
CA ILE A 196 23.86 -11.34 22.83
C ILE A 196 24.85 -10.24 23.18
N ILE A 197 25.07 -9.32 22.26
CA ILE A 197 25.92 -8.13 22.47
C ILE A 197 25.03 -6.97 22.82
N THR A 198 25.15 -6.45 24.06
CA THR A 198 24.28 -5.38 24.58
C THR A 198 24.90 -4.00 24.41
N ASN A 199 24.06 -2.98 24.20
CA ASN A 199 24.47 -1.59 24.12
C ASN A 199 24.71 -1.04 25.56
N GLY A 200 25.91 -1.29 26.09
CA GLY A 200 26.28 -1.05 27.48
C GLY A 200 26.01 -2.27 28.38
N PRO A 201 26.58 -2.31 29.57
CA PRO A 201 26.40 -3.43 30.50
C PRO A 201 24.93 -3.58 30.89
N PRO A 202 24.32 -4.78 30.75
CA PRO A 202 22.92 -4.99 31.07
C PRO A 202 22.69 -4.95 32.60
N GLU A 203 21.52 -4.44 32.99
CA GLU A 203 21.01 -4.62 34.35
C GLU A 203 20.26 -5.94 34.42
N VAL A 204 20.80 -6.94 35.11
CA VAL A 204 20.14 -8.22 35.31
C VAL A 204 19.07 -8.11 36.40
N PHE A 205 17.81 -8.42 36.12
CA PHE A 205 16.71 -8.41 37.08
C PHE A 205 16.16 -9.80 37.40
N ALA A 206 16.45 -10.82 36.57
CA ALA A 206 16.13 -12.21 36.79
C ALA A 206 17.26 -13.10 36.22
N ASP A 207 17.60 -14.18 36.94
CA ASP A 207 18.60 -15.18 36.51
C ASP A 207 18.16 -16.55 37.03
N GLU A 208 17.67 -17.39 36.11
CA GLU A 208 17.20 -18.75 36.37
C GLU A 208 17.98 -19.78 35.55
N GLY A 209 19.24 -19.47 35.25
CA GLY A 209 20.11 -20.29 34.43
C GLY A 209 19.88 -20.08 32.93
N ASN A 210 19.01 -20.85 32.33
CA ASN A 210 18.69 -20.72 30.90
C ASN A 210 17.71 -19.56 30.58
N VAL A 211 17.11 -18.94 31.60
CA VAL A 211 16.24 -17.74 31.47
C VAL A 211 16.92 -16.58 32.15
N LEU A 212 17.19 -15.50 31.39
CA LEU A 212 17.84 -14.30 31.90
C LEU A 212 17.00 -13.06 31.57
N GLY A 213 16.51 -12.35 32.59
CA GLY A 213 15.85 -11.08 32.44
C GLY A 213 16.84 -9.93 32.53
N VAL A 214 16.92 -9.07 31.50
CA VAL A 214 17.84 -7.93 31.43
C VAL A 214 17.13 -6.63 31.04
N THR A 215 17.66 -5.51 31.55
CA THR A 215 17.29 -4.17 31.09
C THR A 215 18.48 -3.59 30.32
N VAL A 216 18.26 -3.17 29.09
CA VAL A 216 19.26 -2.53 28.22
C VAL A 216 18.63 -1.26 27.63
N ALA A 217 19.34 -0.13 27.70
CA ALA A 217 18.88 1.17 27.21
C ALA A 217 17.48 1.61 27.72
N GLY A 218 17.01 1.04 28.85
CA GLY A 218 15.70 1.32 29.43
C GLY A 218 14.62 0.31 29.05
N ASN A 219 14.83 -0.51 28.04
CA ASN A 219 13.94 -1.57 27.58
C ASN A 219 14.22 -2.89 28.31
N HIS A 220 13.21 -3.72 28.51
CA HIS A 220 13.28 -4.98 29.20
C HIS A 220 13.27 -6.14 28.23
N TYR A 221 14.23 -7.05 28.36
CA TYR A 221 14.35 -8.23 27.50
C TYR A 221 14.43 -9.50 28.34
N ALA A 222 13.89 -10.58 27.81
CA ALA A 222 14.12 -11.93 28.30
C ALA A 222 14.94 -12.70 27.27
N LEU A 223 15.99 -13.36 27.73
CA LEU A 223 16.88 -14.20 26.92
C LEU A 223 16.62 -15.67 27.33
N PHE A 224 16.37 -16.53 26.35
CA PHE A 224 16.02 -17.92 26.57
C PHE A 224 16.99 -18.82 25.81
N ALA A 225 17.79 -19.62 26.54
CA ALA A 225 18.62 -20.65 26.00
C ALA A 225 17.99 -22.04 26.23
N PRO A 226 18.44 -23.11 25.54
CA PRO A 226 17.92 -24.45 25.74
C PRO A 226 17.99 -24.89 27.21
N THR A 227 17.01 -25.68 27.66
CA THR A 227 16.97 -26.21 29.02
C THR A 227 18.27 -26.94 29.36
N GLY A 228 18.91 -26.52 30.46
CA GLY A 228 20.20 -27.03 30.91
C GLY A 228 21.42 -26.22 30.48
N SER A 229 21.23 -25.18 29.69
CA SER A 229 22.23 -24.14 29.44
C SER A 229 22.15 -23.06 30.54
N ASP A 230 23.23 -22.33 30.73
CA ASP A 230 23.29 -21.17 31.64
C ASP A 230 23.79 -19.94 30.88
N TRP A 231 23.14 -18.80 31.07
CA TRP A 231 23.60 -17.51 30.56
C TRP A 231 24.76 -17.00 31.39
N ASN A 232 25.80 -16.50 30.74
CA ASN A 232 26.95 -15.90 31.39
C ASN A 232 27.13 -14.44 30.93
N VAL A 233 27.04 -13.50 31.86
CA VAL A 233 27.18 -12.05 31.60
C VAL A 233 28.63 -11.62 31.82
N SER A 234 29.27 -11.11 30.77
CA SER A 234 30.63 -10.60 30.81
C SER A 234 30.72 -9.22 30.13
N GLY A 235 30.55 -8.17 30.90
CA GLY A 235 30.51 -6.79 30.36
C GLY A 235 29.30 -6.56 29.50
N THR A 236 29.51 -6.38 28.20
CA THR A 236 28.43 -6.22 27.19
C THR A 236 28.16 -7.50 26.40
N SER A 237 28.89 -8.59 26.63
CA SER A 237 28.65 -9.89 26.00
C SER A 237 27.91 -10.80 26.98
N VAL A 238 26.79 -11.38 26.52
CA VAL A 238 25.99 -12.36 27.25
C VAL A 238 25.96 -13.64 26.43
N THR A 239 26.51 -14.73 26.95
CA THR A 239 26.70 -15.96 26.17
C THR A 239 26.04 -17.16 26.85
N ALA A 240 25.55 -18.12 26.04
CA ALA A 240 25.07 -19.41 26.51
C ALA A 240 25.56 -20.53 25.61
N ALA A 241 26.15 -21.59 26.21
CA ALA A 241 26.50 -22.77 25.47
C ALA A 241 25.25 -23.57 25.06
N LEU A 242 25.08 -23.79 23.76
CA LEU A 242 23.88 -24.48 23.22
C LEU A 242 23.97 -26.01 23.35
N GLY A 243 25.15 -26.57 23.61
CA GLY A 243 25.34 -27.99 23.69
C GLY A 243 25.08 -28.70 22.35
N ASP A 244 24.15 -29.64 22.36
CA ASP A 244 23.70 -30.35 21.15
C ASP A 244 22.49 -29.65 20.46
N ASN A 245 22.04 -28.51 21.00
CA ASN A 245 20.95 -27.71 20.43
C ASN A 245 21.51 -26.62 19.51
N ASP A 246 20.64 -26.09 18.69
CA ASP A 246 20.96 -25.09 17.68
C ASP A 246 20.09 -23.82 17.77
N TYR A 247 19.37 -23.60 18.88
CA TYR A 247 18.38 -22.54 18.99
C TYR A 247 18.49 -21.74 20.30
N TYR A 248 18.03 -20.50 20.23
CA TYR A 248 17.74 -19.62 21.36
C TYR A 248 16.70 -18.57 20.95
N SER A 249 16.07 -17.91 21.90
CA SER A 249 15.16 -16.82 21.58
C SER A 249 15.34 -15.63 22.50
N VAL A 250 14.91 -14.46 22.03
CA VAL A 250 14.91 -13.20 22.77
C VAL A 250 13.52 -12.59 22.67
N ALA A 251 12.98 -12.10 23.81
CA ALA A 251 11.72 -11.40 23.83
C ALA A 251 11.88 -9.99 24.39
N LEU A 252 11.20 -9.01 23.78
CA LEU A 252 10.93 -7.71 24.37
C LEU A 252 9.80 -7.86 25.39
N LEU A 253 10.01 -7.45 26.62
CA LEU A 253 8.98 -7.45 27.64
C LEU A 253 8.37 -6.04 27.78
N PRO A 254 7.05 -5.91 27.85
CA PRO A 254 6.44 -4.60 28.12
C PRO A 254 6.81 -4.07 29.50
N GLU A 255 6.90 -4.96 30.51
CA GLU A 255 7.31 -4.72 31.88
C GLU A 255 8.07 -5.94 32.41
N ARG A 256 8.89 -5.77 33.49
CA ARG A 256 9.70 -6.86 34.07
C ARG A 256 8.85 -8.04 34.61
N ASP A 257 7.67 -7.76 35.12
CA ASP A 257 6.76 -8.77 35.68
C ASP A 257 6.04 -9.62 34.62
N ALA A 258 6.13 -9.24 33.33
CA ALA A 258 5.64 -10.04 32.22
C ALA A 258 6.54 -11.25 31.91
N LEU A 259 7.74 -11.38 32.52
CA LEU A 259 8.71 -12.44 32.23
C LEU A 259 8.06 -13.84 32.19
N GLY A 260 7.29 -14.21 33.22
CA GLY A 260 6.68 -15.53 33.27
C GLY A 260 5.63 -15.82 32.20
N THR A 261 4.95 -14.79 31.70
CA THR A 261 4.04 -14.92 30.56
C THR A 261 4.80 -15.17 29.27
N PHE A 262 5.90 -14.45 29.05
CA PHE A 262 6.73 -14.59 27.87
C PHE A 262 7.57 -15.88 27.87
N GLU A 263 8.06 -16.33 29.02
CA GLU A 263 8.78 -17.59 29.18
C GLU A 263 7.97 -18.80 28.69
N ARG A 264 6.66 -18.78 28.88
CA ARG A 264 5.76 -19.85 28.42
C ARG A 264 5.89 -20.13 26.92
N TYR A 265 6.11 -19.10 26.11
CA TYR A 265 6.17 -19.19 24.65
C TYR A 265 7.59 -19.14 24.07
N ALA A 266 8.61 -19.08 24.92
CA ALA A 266 10.02 -18.88 24.53
C ALA A 266 10.54 -19.88 23.51
N PHE A 267 10.03 -21.12 23.56
CA PHE A 267 10.43 -22.22 22.68
C PHE A 267 9.36 -22.64 21.67
N SER A 268 8.31 -21.83 21.51
CA SER A 268 7.33 -21.96 20.43
C SER A 268 7.77 -21.05 19.26
N PHE A 269 8.64 -21.59 18.40
CA PHE A 269 9.27 -20.84 17.32
C PHE A 269 8.30 -20.58 16.19
N VAL A 270 8.16 -19.33 15.80
CA VAL A 270 7.40 -18.95 14.60
C VAL A 270 8.20 -19.39 13.37
N THR A 271 7.55 -20.18 12.52
CA THR A 271 8.11 -20.73 11.27
C THR A 271 7.45 -20.13 10.03
N GLY A 272 6.31 -19.48 10.18
CA GLY A 272 5.58 -18.86 9.09
C GLY A 272 4.43 -17.97 9.57
N SER A 273 3.81 -17.31 8.62
CA SER A 273 2.61 -16.49 8.85
C SER A 273 1.70 -16.55 7.63
N GLU A 274 0.39 -16.57 7.85
CA GLU A 274 -0.62 -16.60 6.80
C GLU A 274 -1.82 -15.75 7.18
N VAL A 275 -2.29 -14.89 6.24
CA VAL A 275 -3.57 -14.22 6.33
C VAL A 275 -4.59 -14.93 5.43
N SER A 276 -5.80 -15.09 5.93
CA SER A 276 -6.95 -15.48 5.13
C SER A 276 -8.10 -14.51 5.34
N TRP A 277 -8.93 -14.32 4.32
CA TRP A 277 -10.07 -13.42 4.39
C TRP A 277 -11.33 -14.08 3.85
N ASP A 278 -12.47 -13.65 4.37
CA ASP A 278 -13.80 -14.07 3.95
C ASP A 278 -14.70 -12.83 3.87
N TYR A 279 -15.22 -12.56 2.69
CA TYR A 279 -16.22 -11.52 2.48
C TYR A 279 -17.62 -12.10 2.66
N ASP A 280 -18.34 -11.64 3.68
CA ASP A 280 -19.76 -11.95 3.88
C ASP A 280 -20.64 -10.84 3.30
N PRO A 281 -21.13 -10.99 2.08
CA PRO A 281 -21.98 -9.98 1.46
C PRO A 281 -23.31 -9.77 2.19
N ALA A 282 -23.82 -10.79 2.91
CA ALA A 282 -25.08 -10.66 3.63
C ALA A 282 -24.95 -9.80 4.89
N ALA A 283 -23.79 -9.85 5.54
CA ALA A 283 -23.42 -8.97 6.65
C ALA A 283 -22.87 -7.63 6.17
N GLY A 284 -22.32 -7.56 4.96
CA GLY A 284 -21.55 -6.42 4.46
C GLY A 284 -20.21 -6.26 5.19
N GLU A 285 -19.57 -7.38 5.53
CA GLU A 285 -18.38 -7.45 6.38
C GLU A 285 -17.27 -8.29 5.74
N VAL A 286 -16.02 -7.95 6.10
CA VAL A 286 -14.85 -8.78 5.85
C VAL A 286 -14.31 -9.29 7.16
N ASN A 287 -14.10 -10.61 7.24
CA ASN A 287 -13.38 -11.27 8.31
C ASN A 287 -11.97 -11.63 7.83
N ALA A 288 -10.93 -11.06 8.43
CA ALA A 288 -9.55 -11.40 8.13
C ALA A 288 -8.92 -12.12 9.31
N THR A 289 -8.39 -13.33 9.07
CA THR A 289 -7.76 -14.17 10.10
C THR A 289 -6.25 -14.21 9.85
N TYR A 290 -5.48 -13.80 10.86
CA TYR A 290 -4.03 -13.75 10.86
C TYR A 290 -3.48 -14.90 11.69
N THR A 291 -2.74 -15.81 11.09
CA THR A 291 -2.23 -17.01 11.74
C THR A 291 -0.71 -17.05 11.68
N LEU A 292 -0.06 -17.32 12.83
CA LEU A 292 1.35 -17.66 12.91
C LEU A 292 1.49 -19.19 12.99
N GLU A 293 2.28 -19.75 12.11
CA GLU A 293 2.72 -21.13 12.21
C GLU A 293 3.83 -21.24 13.24
N THR A 294 3.78 -22.24 14.10
CA THR A 294 4.76 -22.41 15.17
C THR A 294 5.22 -23.84 15.30
N GLU A 295 6.49 -24.01 15.68
CA GLU A 295 7.10 -25.29 16.03
C GLU A 295 7.65 -25.24 17.46
N ALA A 296 7.29 -26.23 18.28
CA ALA A 296 7.83 -26.33 19.62
C ALA A 296 9.24 -26.95 19.61
N ARG A 297 10.27 -26.16 19.98
CA ARG A 297 11.63 -26.65 20.17
C ARG A 297 11.78 -27.40 21.49
N GLU A 298 11.02 -27.01 22.50
CA GLU A 298 10.88 -27.69 23.80
C GLU A 298 9.42 -27.75 24.22
N GLY A 299 9.07 -28.78 24.98
CA GLY A 299 7.70 -28.90 25.50
C GLY A 299 6.68 -29.23 24.41
N SER A 300 5.50 -28.58 24.48
CA SER A 300 4.39 -28.79 23.54
C SER A 300 3.55 -27.51 23.34
N GLU A 301 4.08 -26.35 23.73
CA GLU A 301 3.40 -25.06 23.52
C GLU A 301 3.49 -24.69 22.04
N THR A 302 2.38 -24.26 21.46
CA THR A 302 2.26 -23.84 20.08
C THR A 302 1.65 -22.45 19.94
N GLY A 303 1.38 -21.76 21.07
CA GLY A 303 0.99 -20.37 21.08
C GLY A 303 2.20 -19.43 21.01
N THR A 304 1.93 -18.15 20.88
CA THR A 304 2.92 -17.08 21.01
C THR A 304 2.23 -15.82 21.57
N ILE A 305 2.95 -14.70 21.65
CA ILE A 305 2.37 -13.39 21.96
C ILE A 305 2.47 -12.55 20.70
N GLN A 306 1.36 -11.91 20.34
CA GLN A 306 1.23 -11.02 19.20
C GLN A 306 0.93 -9.60 19.69
N ALA A 307 1.56 -8.61 19.08
CA ALA A 307 1.31 -7.19 19.31
C ALA A 307 0.53 -6.62 18.12
N LEU A 308 -0.74 -6.34 18.31
CA LEU A 308 -1.66 -5.89 17.29
C LEU A 308 -1.57 -4.37 17.11
N TYR A 309 -1.51 -3.91 15.88
CA TYR A 309 -1.66 -2.49 15.55
C TYR A 309 -3.08 -1.98 15.84
N ARG A 310 -3.25 -0.64 15.88
CA ARG A 310 -4.53 -0.01 16.20
C ARG A 310 -5.65 -0.44 15.26
N HIS A 311 -5.44 -0.46 13.95
CA HIS A 311 -6.42 -0.91 12.96
C HIS A 311 -6.84 -2.39 13.12
N GLN A 312 -6.05 -3.21 13.84
CA GLN A 312 -6.37 -4.61 14.13
C GLN A 312 -7.10 -4.75 15.46
N TRP A 313 -6.51 -4.18 16.57
CA TRP A 313 -7.10 -4.40 17.88
C TRP A 313 -8.43 -3.66 18.10
N MET A 314 -8.76 -2.67 17.28
CA MET A 314 -10.08 -2.02 17.29
C MET A 314 -11.18 -2.89 16.68
N HIS A 315 -10.82 -3.87 15.86
CA HIS A 315 -11.74 -4.68 15.07
C HIS A 315 -11.66 -6.18 15.42
N THR A 316 -11.11 -6.55 16.57
CA THR A 316 -11.08 -7.92 17.05
C THR A 316 -11.88 -8.06 18.34
N ASP A 317 -12.62 -9.16 18.45
CA ASP A 317 -13.28 -9.58 19.69
C ASP A 317 -12.38 -10.46 20.58
N ASP A 318 -11.14 -10.73 20.14
CA ASP A 318 -10.19 -11.54 20.89
C ASP A 318 -9.76 -10.85 22.20
N ALA A 319 -9.52 -11.65 23.22
CA ALA A 319 -9.08 -11.13 24.50
C ALA A 319 -7.67 -10.53 24.41
N LEU A 320 -7.52 -9.29 24.82
CA LEU A 320 -6.27 -8.57 24.89
C LEU A 320 -5.69 -8.61 26.31
N LEU A 321 -4.36 -8.57 26.41
CA LEU A 321 -3.64 -8.41 27.66
C LEU A 321 -3.69 -6.94 28.12
N ASP A 322 -3.44 -6.71 29.42
CA ASP A 322 -3.39 -5.36 29.98
C ASP A 322 -2.14 -4.57 29.58
N HIS A 323 -1.16 -5.21 28.93
CA HIS A 323 0.09 -4.62 28.48
C HIS A 323 0.00 -4.09 27.04
N GLU A 324 0.80 -3.07 26.75
CA GLU A 324 0.91 -2.49 25.40
C GLU A 324 2.34 -2.05 25.08
N TYR A 325 2.63 -1.86 23.79
CA TYR A 325 3.87 -1.26 23.33
C TYR A 325 3.59 0.07 22.63
N VAL A 326 4.57 0.97 22.71
CA VAL A 326 4.59 2.19 21.91
C VAL A 326 5.04 1.86 20.50
N SER A 327 4.41 2.47 19.51
CA SER A 327 4.86 2.42 18.11
C SER A 327 4.53 3.73 17.39
N PRO A 328 5.10 3.98 16.20
CA PRO A 328 4.73 5.14 15.38
C PRO A 328 3.30 5.06 14.83
N ARG A 329 2.61 3.95 15.04
CA ARG A 329 1.20 3.69 14.68
C ARG A 329 0.27 3.75 15.88
N GLY A 330 0.69 4.46 16.97
CA GLY A 330 -0.01 4.47 18.25
C GLY A 330 0.28 3.24 19.09
N ALA A 331 -0.52 3.00 20.11
CA ALA A 331 -0.37 1.86 21.00
C ALA A 331 -0.64 0.53 20.28
N MET A 332 0.27 -0.43 20.49
CA MET A 332 0.07 -1.82 20.09
C MET A 332 -0.38 -2.63 21.31
N LYS A 333 -1.50 -3.35 21.20
CA LYS A 333 -2.04 -4.18 22.27
C LYS A 333 -1.65 -5.64 22.10
N LEU A 334 -1.42 -6.32 23.23
CA LEU A 334 -0.92 -7.68 23.23
C LEU A 334 -2.07 -8.69 23.35
N ARG A 335 -1.89 -9.85 22.74
CA ARG A 335 -2.72 -11.04 22.92
C ARG A 335 -1.89 -12.31 22.98
N GLU A 336 -2.42 -13.34 23.67
CA GLU A 336 -1.86 -14.70 23.66
C GLU A 336 -2.51 -15.56 22.58
N GLY A 337 -1.73 -16.43 21.98
CA GLY A 337 -2.18 -17.38 20.94
C GLY A 337 -1.46 -17.14 19.61
N ASN A 338 -1.72 -17.99 18.65
CA ASN A 338 -1.07 -17.93 17.33
C ASN A 338 -2.00 -17.44 16.21
N SER A 339 -3.26 -17.09 16.50
CA SER A 339 -4.19 -16.60 15.48
C SER A 339 -5.18 -15.61 16.09
N PHE A 340 -5.55 -14.57 15.33
CA PHE A 340 -6.63 -13.63 15.65
C PHE A 340 -7.43 -13.29 14.41
N THR A 341 -8.66 -12.80 14.60
CA THR A 341 -9.53 -12.37 13.52
C THR A 341 -9.96 -10.93 13.72
N THR A 342 -9.95 -10.15 12.64
CA THR A 342 -10.59 -8.83 12.59
C THR A 342 -11.88 -8.92 11.78
N THR A 343 -12.91 -8.18 12.19
CA THR A 343 -14.17 -8.02 11.44
C THR A 343 -14.37 -6.55 11.15
N GLN A 344 -14.49 -6.21 9.88
CA GLN A 344 -14.61 -4.83 9.43
C GLN A 344 -15.75 -4.66 8.44
N THR A 345 -16.47 -3.54 8.53
CA THR A 345 -17.55 -3.17 7.61
C THR A 345 -16.99 -2.74 6.26
N VAL A 346 -17.55 -3.26 5.18
CA VAL A 346 -17.13 -2.95 3.81
C VAL A 346 -17.65 -1.57 3.39
N PRO A 347 -16.78 -0.61 3.07
CA PRO A 347 -17.21 0.63 2.43
C PRO A 347 -17.62 0.32 0.99
N GLY A 348 -18.81 0.64 0.58
CA GLY A 348 -19.25 0.38 -0.79
C GLY A 348 -18.42 1.16 -1.82
N VAL A 349 -18.34 0.64 -3.03
CA VAL A 349 -17.72 1.30 -4.18
C VAL A 349 -18.72 1.48 -5.31
N LEU A 350 -18.53 2.48 -6.15
CA LEU A 350 -19.39 2.73 -7.30
C LEU A 350 -18.53 2.96 -8.56
N PRO A 351 -18.94 2.46 -9.73
CA PRO A 351 -18.30 2.85 -10.99
C PRO A 351 -18.56 4.33 -11.34
N VAL A 352 -19.66 4.90 -10.85
CA VAL A 352 -20.06 6.30 -10.99
C VAL A 352 -21.04 6.67 -9.88
N LEU A 353 -21.01 7.92 -9.39
CA LEU A 353 -22.01 8.42 -8.43
C LEU A 353 -23.43 8.38 -9.01
N PRO A 354 -24.49 8.34 -8.17
CA PRO A 354 -25.87 8.19 -8.66
C PRO A 354 -26.31 9.35 -9.57
N GLU A 355 -27.24 9.08 -10.49
CA GLU A 355 -27.93 10.12 -11.23
C GLU A 355 -28.68 11.06 -10.29
N SER A 356 -28.62 12.35 -10.56
CA SER A 356 -29.25 13.37 -9.74
C SER A 356 -29.75 14.59 -10.53
N ASP A 357 -30.82 15.21 -10.05
CA ASP A 357 -31.36 16.47 -10.61
C ASP A 357 -30.38 17.67 -10.41
N GLY A 358 -29.26 17.49 -9.68
CA GLY A 358 -28.27 18.53 -9.44
C GLY A 358 -27.34 18.79 -10.63
N VAL A 359 -27.30 17.87 -11.60
CA VAL A 359 -26.41 17.93 -12.77
C VAL A 359 -27.18 18.48 -13.98
N ASP A 360 -26.62 19.50 -14.64
CA ASP A 360 -27.13 19.99 -15.92
C ASP A 360 -26.46 19.24 -17.08
N ASP A 361 -27.21 18.40 -17.77
CA ASP A 361 -26.73 17.55 -18.87
C ASP A 361 -26.09 18.34 -20.01
N GLY A 362 -26.60 19.54 -20.30
CA GLY A 362 -26.06 20.39 -21.38
C GLY A 362 -24.67 20.91 -21.05
N ARG A 363 -24.44 21.32 -19.81
CA ARG A 363 -23.12 21.75 -19.33
C ARG A 363 -22.15 20.57 -19.26
N LEU A 364 -22.62 19.44 -18.74
CA LEU A 364 -21.83 18.22 -18.65
C LEU A 364 -21.39 17.75 -20.04
N ALA A 365 -22.31 17.68 -21.02
CA ALA A 365 -21.98 17.35 -22.40
C ALA A 365 -20.95 18.32 -23.02
N GLY A 366 -20.98 19.60 -22.67
CA GLY A 366 -19.97 20.56 -23.08
C GLY A 366 -18.57 20.19 -22.57
N TYR A 367 -18.42 19.86 -21.31
CA TYR A 367 -17.14 19.44 -20.73
C TYR A 367 -16.62 18.12 -21.29
N ILE A 368 -17.52 17.15 -21.56
CA ILE A 368 -17.14 15.88 -22.23
C ILE A 368 -16.62 16.17 -23.64
N ALA A 369 -17.31 17.03 -24.38
CA ALA A 369 -16.91 17.42 -25.73
C ALA A 369 -15.55 18.15 -25.76
N ASP A 370 -15.22 18.93 -24.75
CA ASP A 370 -13.93 19.60 -24.64
C ASP A 370 -12.79 18.58 -24.53
N VAL A 371 -12.95 17.49 -23.76
CA VAL A 371 -11.95 16.41 -23.66
C VAL A 371 -11.82 15.66 -24.98
N LEU A 372 -12.93 15.25 -25.58
CA LEU A 372 -12.95 14.55 -26.87
C LEU A 372 -12.47 15.41 -28.03
N GLY A 373 -12.57 16.72 -27.92
CA GLY A 373 -12.05 17.68 -28.89
C GLY A 373 -10.54 17.91 -28.80
N SER A 374 -9.88 17.40 -27.76
CA SER A 374 -8.42 17.44 -27.66
C SER A 374 -7.76 16.64 -28.78
N PRO A 375 -6.74 17.19 -29.44
CA PRO A 375 -5.98 16.45 -30.47
C PRO A 375 -5.18 15.25 -29.89
N ASP A 376 -4.91 15.26 -28.59
CA ASP A 376 -4.26 14.20 -27.86
C ASP A 376 -4.83 14.12 -26.43
N PRO A 377 -5.79 13.22 -26.17
CA PRO A 377 -6.36 13.02 -24.84
C PRO A 377 -5.37 12.45 -23.81
N PHE A 378 -4.24 11.91 -24.24
CA PHE A 378 -3.17 11.39 -23.39
C PHE A 378 -2.03 12.40 -23.15
N GLU A 379 -2.11 13.60 -23.73
CA GLU A 379 -1.21 14.73 -23.46
C GLU A 379 0.28 14.40 -23.67
N GLY A 380 0.60 13.45 -24.56
CA GLY A 380 1.95 13.00 -24.85
C GLY A 380 2.54 12.02 -23.83
N ALA A 381 1.71 11.44 -22.95
CA ALA A 381 2.14 10.42 -21.98
C ALA A 381 2.76 9.21 -22.69
N THR A 382 3.92 8.77 -22.20
CA THR A 382 4.70 7.67 -22.79
C THR A 382 5.07 6.58 -21.79
N ASP A 383 4.98 6.85 -20.49
CA ASP A 383 5.28 5.90 -19.42
C ASP A 383 4.01 5.36 -18.76
N THR A 384 4.15 4.38 -17.87
CA THR A 384 3.02 3.72 -17.22
C THR A 384 2.25 4.63 -16.27
N TYR A 385 2.93 5.56 -15.58
CA TYR A 385 2.23 6.43 -14.63
C TYR A 385 1.33 7.45 -15.34
N TRP A 386 1.92 8.29 -16.21
CA TRP A 386 1.15 9.32 -16.91
C TRP A 386 0.11 8.73 -17.87
N THR A 387 0.45 7.63 -18.57
CA THR A 387 -0.55 6.90 -19.37
C THR A 387 -1.68 6.39 -18.48
N GLY A 388 -1.34 5.81 -17.34
CA GLY A 388 -2.32 5.31 -16.36
C GLY A 388 -3.26 6.40 -15.87
N LYS A 389 -2.74 7.55 -15.44
CA LYS A 389 -3.56 8.69 -15.01
C LYS A 389 -4.56 9.12 -16.08
N HIS A 390 -4.14 9.20 -17.33
CA HIS A 390 -5.03 9.56 -18.43
C HIS A 390 -6.04 8.45 -18.76
N LEU A 391 -5.67 7.17 -18.64
CA LEU A 391 -6.61 6.04 -18.74
C LEU A 391 -7.71 6.15 -17.68
N GLY A 392 -7.34 6.36 -16.41
CA GLY A 392 -8.29 6.56 -15.31
C GLY A 392 -9.22 7.76 -15.52
N LYS A 393 -8.65 8.89 -15.96
CA LYS A 393 -9.41 10.09 -16.35
C LYS A 393 -10.49 9.80 -17.40
N LEU A 394 -10.13 9.10 -18.48
CA LEU A 394 -11.06 8.76 -19.56
C LEU A 394 -12.08 7.71 -19.12
N ALA A 395 -11.69 6.75 -18.27
CA ALA A 395 -12.59 5.73 -17.74
C ALA A 395 -13.70 6.34 -16.87
N GLN A 396 -13.36 7.25 -15.95
CA GLN A 396 -14.34 8.00 -15.16
C GLN A 396 -15.29 8.80 -16.09
N LEU A 397 -14.74 9.42 -17.12
CA LEU A 397 -15.53 10.21 -18.06
C LEU A 397 -16.50 9.33 -18.87
N ALA A 398 -16.11 8.10 -19.23
CA ALA A 398 -16.95 7.15 -19.95
C ALA A 398 -18.19 6.76 -19.13
N THR A 399 -18.02 6.51 -17.83
CA THR A 399 -19.16 6.19 -16.95
C THR A 399 -20.11 7.37 -16.74
N VAL A 400 -19.55 8.59 -16.62
CA VAL A 400 -20.35 9.83 -16.53
C VAL A 400 -21.12 10.10 -17.83
N ALA A 401 -20.50 9.87 -18.99
CA ALA A 401 -21.15 10.01 -20.29
C ALA A 401 -22.31 9.01 -20.47
N ASP A 402 -22.09 7.75 -20.06
CA ASP A 402 -23.14 6.73 -20.10
C ASP A 402 -24.33 7.09 -19.24
N GLN A 403 -24.08 7.54 -18.00
CA GLN A 403 -25.14 7.96 -17.09
C GLN A 403 -25.95 9.14 -17.62
N ALA A 404 -25.30 10.09 -18.30
CA ALA A 404 -25.96 11.23 -18.97
C ALA A 404 -26.69 10.84 -20.26
N GLY A 405 -26.67 9.55 -20.65
CA GLY A 405 -27.27 9.04 -21.89
C GLY A 405 -26.47 9.39 -23.16
N ASP A 406 -25.29 9.97 -23.05
CA ASP A 406 -24.40 10.27 -24.17
C ASP A 406 -23.56 9.03 -24.54
N THR A 407 -24.25 8.04 -25.09
CA THR A 407 -23.64 6.77 -25.51
C THR A 407 -22.62 6.95 -26.63
N ALA A 408 -22.73 8.00 -27.45
CA ALA A 408 -21.77 8.25 -28.52
C ALA A 408 -20.41 8.71 -27.97
N SER A 409 -20.39 9.60 -27.00
CA SER A 409 -19.17 10.04 -26.29
C SER A 409 -18.59 8.89 -25.47
N ARG A 410 -19.41 8.13 -24.74
CA ARG A 410 -18.97 6.91 -24.03
C ARG A 410 -18.25 5.96 -24.97
N ASP A 411 -18.83 5.60 -26.10
CA ASP A 411 -18.25 4.63 -27.04
C ASP A 411 -16.93 5.15 -27.63
N GLN A 412 -16.83 6.45 -27.87
CA GLN A 412 -15.57 7.06 -28.33
C GLN A 412 -14.49 7.00 -27.23
N LEU A 413 -14.85 7.29 -25.98
CA LEU A 413 -13.92 7.21 -24.84
C LEU A 413 -13.45 5.76 -24.63
N LEU A 414 -14.36 4.78 -24.66
CA LEU A 414 -14.01 3.36 -24.57
C LEU A 414 -13.07 2.91 -25.70
N THR A 415 -13.26 3.44 -26.92
CA THR A 415 -12.34 3.16 -28.03
C THR A 415 -10.94 3.68 -27.75
N LEU A 416 -10.81 4.94 -27.26
CA LEU A 416 -9.52 5.53 -26.91
C LEU A 416 -8.80 4.75 -25.79
N ILE A 417 -9.57 4.30 -24.78
CA ILE A 417 -9.03 3.49 -23.68
C ILE A 417 -8.53 2.15 -24.19
N LYS A 418 -9.35 1.42 -24.96
CA LYS A 418 -8.98 0.12 -25.52
C LYS A 418 -7.75 0.22 -26.43
N ASP A 419 -7.73 1.16 -27.36
CA ASP A 419 -6.60 1.37 -28.27
C ASP A 419 -5.28 1.58 -27.48
N ARG A 420 -5.31 2.34 -26.37
CA ARG A 420 -4.14 2.60 -25.54
C ARG A 420 -3.74 1.39 -24.68
N LEU A 421 -4.69 0.66 -24.09
CA LEU A 421 -4.41 -0.58 -23.38
C LEU A 421 -3.82 -1.65 -24.30
N GLU A 422 -4.40 -1.82 -25.49
CA GLU A 422 -3.95 -2.79 -26.51
C GLU A 422 -2.53 -2.45 -27.03
N GLU A 423 -2.19 -1.16 -27.16
CA GLU A 423 -0.82 -0.71 -27.48
C GLU A 423 0.16 -1.21 -26.41
N TRP A 424 -0.13 -0.99 -25.13
CA TRP A 424 0.72 -1.41 -24.02
C TRP A 424 0.80 -2.93 -23.86
N PHE A 425 -0.29 -3.64 -24.18
CA PHE A 425 -0.37 -5.10 -24.08
C PHE A 425 0.21 -5.82 -25.32
N THR A 426 0.86 -5.11 -26.22
CA THR A 426 1.45 -5.67 -27.45
C THR A 426 2.95 -5.51 -27.46
N VAL A 427 3.69 -6.62 -27.60
CA VAL A 427 5.17 -6.64 -27.64
C VAL A 427 5.72 -5.98 -28.88
N GLY A 428 6.84 -5.26 -28.75
CA GLY A 428 7.60 -4.66 -29.86
C GLY A 428 7.06 -3.31 -30.32
N GLY A 429 6.14 -2.70 -29.56
CA GLY A 429 5.62 -1.35 -29.80
C GLY A 429 6.51 -0.24 -29.29
N ALA A 430 5.96 0.97 -29.21
CA ALA A 430 6.61 2.12 -28.57
C ALA A 430 6.50 2.02 -27.03
N ALA A 431 5.51 1.30 -26.56
CA ALA A 431 5.25 0.96 -25.16
C ALA A 431 5.01 -0.56 -25.08
N GLU A 432 5.53 -1.21 -24.05
CA GLU A 432 5.37 -2.64 -23.84
C GLU A 432 5.68 -3.04 -22.41
N PHE A 433 5.22 -4.21 -22.00
CA PHE A 433 5.61 -4.86 -20.73
C PHE A 433 6.71 -5.89 -20.94
N SER A 434 7.62 -5.98 -19.97
CA SER A 434 8.68 -6.98 -19.94
C SER A 434 8.76 -7.62 -18.55
N TYR A 435 8.80 -8.96 -18.49
CA TYR A 435 8.95 -9.72 -17.27
C TYR A 435 10.43 -9.94 -16.94
N ASP A 436 10.79 -9.63 -15.72
CA ASP A 436 12.10 -9.87 -15.13
C ASP A 436 12.05 -11.11 -14.25
N ALA A 437 12.59 -12.22 -14.74
CA ALA A 437 12.56 -13.51 -14.02
C ALA A 437 13.45 -13.54 -12.77
N GLU A 438 14.48 -12.69 -12.69
CA GLU A 438 15.34 -12.60 -11.50
C GLU A 438 14.63 -11.92 -10.33
N TRP A 439 13.76 -10.94 -10.66
CA TRP A 439 13.02 -10.16 -9.69
C TRP A 439 11.53 -10.50 -9.62
N SER A 440 11.10 -11.49 -10.43
CA SER A 440 9.71 -11.98 -10.45
C SER A 440 8.68 -10.85 -10.65
N THR A 441 8.99 -9.90 -11.55
CA THR A 441 8.21 -8.66 -11.72
C THR A 441 7.96 -8.33 -13.18
N LEU A 442 6.81 -7.72 -13.46
CA LEU A 442 6.43 -7.21 -14.77
C LEU A 442 6.61 -5.69 -14.80
N THR A 443 7.51 -5.19 -15.64
CA THR A 443 7.83 -3.77 -15.74
C THR A 443 7.37 -3.19 -17.08
N GLY A 444 6.67 -2.07 -17.05
CA GLY A 444 6.28 -1.34 -18.25
C GLY A 444 7.36 -0.39 -18.74
N TYR A 445 7.56 -0.35 -20.04
CA TYR A 445 8.54 0.52 -20.71
C TYR A 445 7.87 1.36 -21.81
N PRO A 446 8.21 2.68 -21.91
CA PRO A 446 9.16 3.43 -21.07
C PRO A 446 8.75 3.48 -19.59
N ALA A 447 9.76 3.39 -18.71
CA ALA A 447 9.57 3.44 -17.27
C ALA A 447 9.66 4.87 -16.71
N SER A 448 9.08 5.11 -15.53
CA SER A 448 9.18 6.38 -14.79
C SER A 448 9.21 6.13 -13.28
N PHE A 449 9.60 7.12 -12.50
CA PHE A 449 9.60 7.10 -11.02
C PHE A 449 10.35 5.93 -10.39
N GLY A 450 11.33 5.34 -11.10
CA GLY A 450 12.11 4.21 -10.61
C GLY A 450 11.38 2.86 -10.68
N SER A 451 10.30 2.76 -11.46
CA SER A 451 9.55 1.51 -11.60
C SER A 451 10.37 0.36 -12.21
N ASP A 452 11.43 0.67 -12.97
CA ASP A 452 12.35 -0.31 -13.53
C ASP A 452 13.62 -0.51 -12.67
N THR A 453 14.21 0.58 -12.18
CA THR A 453 15.51 0.55 -11.48
C THR A 453 15.42 0.32 -9.98
N GLU A 454 14.28 0.60 -9.39
CA GLU A 454 14.01 0.50 -7.95
C GLU A 454 12.78 -0.34 -7.62
N LEU A 455 12.02 -0.79 -8.64
CA LEU A 455 10.74 -1.53 -8.53
C LEU A 455 9.71 -0.74 -7.69
N ASN A 456 9.72 0.58 -7.83
CA ASN A 456 8.81 1.47 -7.12
C ASN A 456 7.44 1.52 -7.79
N ASP A 457 6.40 1.73 -7.00
CA ASP A 457 5.12 2.31 -7.41
C ASP A 457 4.29 1.49 -8.41
N HIS A 458 4.61 0.19 -8.65
CA HIS A 458 3.86 -0.62 -9.61
C HIS A 458 2.35 -0.64 -9.29
N HIS A 459 1.97 -0.75 -8.02
CA HIS A 459 0.57 -0.75 -7.59
C HIS A 459 -0.13 0.59 -7.85
N PHE A 460 0.59 1.73 -7.84
CA PHE A 460 0.05 3.02 -8.26
C PHE A 460 -0.15 3.08 -9.78
N HIS A 461 0.90 2.76 -10.55
CA HIS A 461 0.88 2.81 -12.00
C HIS A 461 -0.18 1.88 -12.58
N TYR A 462 -0.20 0.62 -12.14
CA TYR A 462 -1.09 -0.39 -12.71
C TYR A 462 -2.52 -0.30 -12.18
N SER A 463 -2.73 0.38 -11.04
CA SER A 463 -4.08 0.66 -10.53
C SER A 463 -4.96 1.32 -11.58
N TYR A 464 -4.40 2.29 -12.30
CA TYR A 464 -5.10 3.02 -13.35
C TYR A 464 -5.43 2.15 -14.57
N PHE A 465 -4.52 1.25 -14.95
CA PHE A 465 -4.75 0.29 -16.03
C PHE A 465 -5.86 -0.69 -15.65
N VAL A 466 -5.81 -1.25 -14.44
CA VAL A 466 -6.83 -2.18 -13.94
C VAL A 466 -8.18 -1.48 -13.82
N MET A 467 -8.23 -0.28 -13.27
CA MET A 467 -9.45 0.52 -13.17
C MET A 467 -10.05 0.80 -14.55
N ALA A 468 -9.23 1.24 -15.51
CA ALA A 468 -9.71 1.53 -16.87
C ALA A 468 -10.20 0.26 -17.57
N ALA A 469 -9.48 -0.87 -17.41
CA ALA A 469 -9.90 -2.17 -17.92
C ALA A 469 -11.23 -2.65 -17.30
N ALA A 470 -11.43 -2.41 -15.99
CA ALA A 470 -12.68 -2.74 -15.30
C ALA A 470 -13.87 -1.97 -15.89
N ILE A 471 -13.67 -0.70 -16.22
CA ILE A 471 -14.73 0.08 -16.91
C ILE A 471 -14.96 -0.41 -18.35
N VAL A 472 -13.89 -0.80 -19.08
CA VAL A 472 -14.07 -1.44 -20.39
C VAL A 472 -14.89 -2.74 -20.25
N ALA A 473 -14.57 -3.59 -19.28
CA ALA A 473 -15.25 -4.87 -19.04
C ALA A 473 -16.76 -4.70 -18.75
N GLN A 474 -17.14 -3.60 -18.11
CA GLN A 474 -18.55 -3.27 -17.85
C GLN A 474 -19.36 -3.14 -19.14
N PHE A 475 -18.77 -2.59 -20.22
CA PHE A 475 -19.42 -2.29 -21.49
C PHE A 475 -19.06 -3.28 -22.61
N ASP A 476 -17.91 -3.92 -22.53
CA ASP A 476 -17.37 -4.85 -23.54
C ASP A 476 -16.75 -6.08 -22.84
N PRO A 477 -17.59 -7.02 -22.36
CA PRO A 477 -17.11 -8.23 -21.68
C PRO A 477 -16.33 -9.18 -22.61
N GLU A 478 -16.51 -9.10 -23.94
CA GLU A 478 -15.73 -9.91 -24.89
C GLU A 478 -14.27 -9.44 -24.94
N TRP A 479 -14.02 -8.14 -24.79
CA TRP A 479 -12.67 -7.59 -24.67
C TRP A 479 -11.97 -8.06 -23.38
N ALA A 480 -12.72 -8.19 -22.30
CA ALA A 480 -12.23 -8.57 -20.98
C ALA A 480 -12.01 -10.08 -20.79
N ASP A 481 -12.37 -10.93 -21.78
CA ASP A 481 -12.09 -12.36 -21.73
C ASP A 481 -10.58 -12.64 -21.73
N ASP A 482 -10.13 -13.66 -20.97
CA ASP A 482 -8.72 -14.05 -20.88
C ASP A 482 -8.10 -14.38 -22.25
N SER A 483 -8.89 -14.92 -23.16
CA SER A 483 -8.48 -15.22 -24.53
C SER A 483 -8.42 -13.98 -25.43
N ALA A 484 -8.91 -12.84 -24.95
CA ALA A 484 -8.79 -11.54 -25.59
C ALA A 484 -7.70 -10.72 -24.87
N TRP A 485 -8.06 -9.64 -24.17
CA TRP A 485 -7.10 -8.74 -23.52
C TRP A 485 -7.12 -8.87 -21.98
N GLY A 486 -8.12 -9.53 -21.40
CA GLY A 486 -8.25 -9.72 -19.97
C GLY A 486 -7.07 -10.46 -19.34
N GLY A 487 -6.46 -11.40 -20.07
CA GLY A 487 -5.27 -12.08 -19.59
C GLY A 487 -4.11 -11.15 -19.25
N MET A 488 -3.88 -10.08 -20.03
CA MET A 488 -2.86 -9.08 -19.74
C MET A 488 -3.21 -8.22 -18.51
N VAL A 489 -4.49 -7.96 -18.27
CA VAL A 489 -4.94 -7.30 -17.03
C VAL A 489 -4.62 -8.18 -15.82
N HIS A 490 -4.84 -9.49 -15.92
CA HIS A 490 -4.46 -10.44 -14.86
C HIS A 490 -2.95 -10.46 -14.61
N GLU A 491 -2.09 -10.32 -15.62
CA GLU A 491 -0.64 -10.21 -15.42
C GLU A 491 -0.26 -8.96 -14.60
N LEU A 492 -0.91 -7.80 -14.84
CA LEU A 492 -0.70 -6.59 -14.02
C LEU A 492 -1.19 -6.79 -12.57
N ILE A 493 -2.32 -7.46 -12.40
CA ILE A 493 -2.85 -7.79 -11.07
C ILE A 493 -1.89 -8.74 -10.33
N ARG A 494 -1.39 -9.78 -11.01
CA ARG A 494 -0.41 -10.72 -10.42
C ARG A 494 0.90 -10.05 -10.02
N ASP A 495 1.37 -9.07 -10.76
CA ASP A 495 2.57 -8.32 -10.36
C ASP A 495 2.37 -7.52 -9.07
N THR A 496 1.18 -6.97 -8.84
CA THR A 496 0.92 -6.02 -7.74
C THR A 496 0.18 -6.62 -6.55
N ALA A 497 -0.77 -7.52 -6.81
CA ALA A 497 -1.72 -8.04 -5.81
C ALA A 497 -2.08 -9.50 -6.08
N ASN A 498 -1.08 -10.36 -6.32
CA ASN A 498 -1.29 -11.78 -6.57
C ASN A 498 -1.91 -12.48 -5.35
N PRO A 499 -3.12 -13.09 -5.45
CA PRO A 499 -3.72 -13.83 -4.34
C PRO A 499 -3.12 -15.22 -4.13
N ALA A 500 -2.42 -15.78 -5.13
CA ALA A 500 -1.86 -17.13 -5.07
C ALA A 500 -0.47 -17.15 -4.41
N ARG A 501 -0.30 -18.02 -3.42
CA ARG A 501 1.00 -18.26 -2.78
C ARG A 501 1.85 -19.30 -3.48
N ASP A 502 1.25 -20.12 -4.33
CA ASP A 502 1.90 -21.18 -5.11
C ASP A 502 2.17 -20.77 -6.57
N ASP A 503 2.07 -19.48 -6.88
CA ASP A 503 2.47 -18.93 -8.17
C ASP A 503 3.99 -18.99 -8.31
N ASP A 504 4.48 -19.53 -9.43
CA ASP A 504 5.91 -19.70 -9.72
C ASP A 504 6.55 -18.47 -10.40
N ARG A 505 5.76 -17.41 -10.68
CA ARG A 505 6.22 -16.20 -11.38
C ARG A 505 6.11 -14.93 -10.53
N TYR A 506 5.10 -14.79 -9.71
CA TYR A 506 4.83 -13.58 -8.95
C TYR A 506 4.65 -13.88 -7.46
N PRO A 507 5.24 -13.07 -6.58
CA PRO A 507 5.05 -13.26 -5.14
C PRO A 507 3.62 -12.91 -4.71
N PHE A 508 3.19 -13.49 -3.60
CA PHE A 508 1.93 -13.16 -2.96
C PHE A 508 1.90 -11.69 -2.55
N LEU A 509 0.85 -10.97 -2.92
CA LEU A 509 0.53 -9.56 -2.54
C LEU A 509 1.75 -8.62 -2.48
N ARG A 510 2.61 -8.64 -3.52
CA ARG A 510 3.87 -7.85 -3.56
C ARG A 510 3.74 -6.44 -2.97
N GLY A 511 2.71 -5.69 -3.35
CA GLY A 511 2.56 -4.29 -2.96
C GLY A 511 1.92 -4.07 -1.60
N PHE A 512 1.30 -5.08 -0.98
CA PHE A 512 0.45 -4.90 0.20
C PHE A 512 1.00 -5.64 1.42
N ASP A 513 1.26 -4.91 2.49
CA ASP A 513 1.66 -5.43 3.79
C ASP A 513 0.41 -5.78 4.61
N VAL A 514 0.10 -7.04 4.67
CA VAL A 514 -1.15 -7.54 5.30
C VAL A 514 -1.23 -7.24 6.79
N TYR A 515 -0.09 -7.14 7.49
CA TYR A 515 -0.07 -6.87 8.93
C TYR A 515 -0.08 -5.36 9.22
N ALA A 516 0.62 -4.55 8.42
CA ALA A 516 0.55 -3.10 8.52
C ALA A 516 -0.80 -2.55 8.01
N GLY A 517 -1.52 -3.34 7.19
CA GLY A 517 -2.83 -3.01 6.65
C GLY A 517 -2.81 -1.97 5.53
N HIS A 518 -1.66 -1.77 4.89
CA HIS A 518 -1.48 -0.84 3.77
C HIS A 518 -0.32 -1.25 2.88
N SER A 519 -0.23 -0.66 1.70
CA SER A 519 0.86 -0.93 0.76
C SER A 519 2.14 -0.14 1.08
N TRP A 520 3.24 -0.55 0.45
CA TRP A 520 4.52 0.15 0.46
C TRP A 520 4.98 0.51 -0.95
N ALA A 521 5.50 1.73 -1.14
CA ALA A 521 5.85 2.27 -2.44
C ALA A 521 7.22 1.79 -2.96
N SER A 522 8.25 1.74 -2.07
CA SER A 522 9.62 1.45 -2.50
C SER A 522 9.90 -0.04 -2.61
N GLY A 523 10.40 -0.48 -3.78
CA GLY A 523 10.80 -1.87 -3.99
C GLY A 523 11.96 -2.33 -3.12
N HIS A 524 12.87 -1.44 -2.78
CA HIS A 524 14.12 -1.79 -2.08
C HIS A 524 14.14 -1.47 -0.58
N GLN A 525 13.19 -0.69 -0.04
CA GLN A 525 13.21 -0.25 1.37
C GLN A 525 14.58 0.33 1.82
N GLY A 526 15.28 1.01 0.92
CA GLY A 526 16.66 1.45 1.12
C GLY A 526 16.82 2.76 1.91
N PHE A 527 15.99 3.02 2.93
CA PHE A 527 15.98 4.27 3.70
C PHE A 527 16.18 4.00 5.18
N ALA A 528 16.81 4.95 5.88
CA ALA A 528 16.99 4.88 7.32
C ALA A 528 15.65 4.90 8.10
N ALA A 529 14.64 5.54 7.53
CA ALA A 529 13.28 5.60 8.07
C ALA A 529 12.41 4.37 7.72
N GLY A 530 12.97 3.36 7.07
CA GLY A 530 12.22 2.20 6.58
C GLY A 530 11.55 2.44 5.24
N ASN A 531 10.63 1.56 4.82
CA ASN A 531 9.84 1.78 3.62
C ASN A 531 8.85 2.93 3.82
N ASN A 532 8.27 3.42 2.73
CA ASN A 532 7.33 4.53 2.74
C ASN A 532 6.10 4.24 1.87
N GLN A 533 5.05 4.99 2.15
CA GLN A 533 3.84 5.04 1.33
C GLN A 533 3.39 6.49 1.22
N GLU A 534 3.46 7.06 0.01
CA GLU A 534 3.06 8.44 -0.24
C GLU A 534 1.57 8.52 -0.56
N SER A 535 1.11 7.87 -1.62
CA SER A 535 -0.22 8.01 -2.19
C SER A 535 -1.13 6.85 -1.79
N SER A 536 -1.68 6.91 -0.58
CA SER A 536 -2.62 5.89 -0.09
C SER A 536 -3.87 5.74 -0.98
N SER A 537 -4.33 6.83 -1.57
CA SER A 537 -5.52 6.82 -2.45
C SER A 537 -5.26 6.16 -3.82
N GLU A 538 -4.03 6.17 -4.34
CA GLU A 538 -3.69 5.42 -5.56
C GLU A 538 -3.62 3.91 -5.28
N SER A 539 -3.24 3.51 -4.07
CA SER A 539 -3.38 2.12 -3.62
C SER A 539 -4.84 1.68 -3.54
N VAL A 540 -5.70 2.52 -2.93
CA VAL A 540 -7.16 2.29 -2.91
C VAL A 540 -7.76 2.23 -4.31
N ASN A 541 -7.19 2.94 -5.28
CA ASN A 541 -7.62 2.84 -6.67
C ASN A 541 -7.38 1.44 -7.25
N LEU A 542 -6.29 0.75 -6.85
CA LEU A 542 -6.04 -0.65 -7.24
C LEU A 542 -7.11 -1.57 -6.65
N SER A 543 -7.36 -1.51 -5.34
CA SER A 543 -8.37 -2.35 -4.68
C SER A 543 -9.78 -2.10 -5.21
N THR A 544 -10.13 -0.84 -5.52
CA THR A 544 -11.37 -0.48 -6.22
C THR A 544 -11.42 -1.10 -7.62
N GLY A 545 -10.34 -1.01 -8.37
CA GLY A 545 -10.20 -1.64 -9.69
C GLY A 545 -10.41 -3.15 -9.65
N LEU A 546 -9.87 -3.84 -8.64
CA LEU A 546 -10.07 -5.28 -8.42
C LEU A 546 -11.55 -5.63 -8.14
N ILE A 547 -12.23 -4.85 -7.30
CA ILE A 547 -13.66 -5.05 -7.02
C ILE A 547 -14.49 -4.93 -8.31
N LEU A 548 -14.26 -3.86 -9.07
CA LEU A 548 -15.00 -3.61 -10.30
C LEU A 548 -14.65 -4.62 -11.39
N TRP A 549 -13.36 -4.97 -11.56
CA TRP A 549 -12.90 -5.97 -12.51
C TRP A 549 -13.47 -7.36 -12.19
N GLY A 550 -13.30 -7.81 -10.94
CA GLY A 550 -13.85 -9.10 -10.50
C GLY A 550 -15.36 -9.18 -10.63
N SER A 551 -16.08 -8.09 -10.31
CA SER A 551 -17.53 -8.01 -10.49
C SER A 551 -17.95 -8.05 -11.96
N ALA A 552 -17.24 -7.36 -12.86
CA ALA A 552 -17.57 -7.28 -14.28
C ALA A 552 -17.23 -8.57 -15.05
N THR A 553 -16.18 -9.28 -14.66
CA THR A 553 -15.72 -10.53 -15.28
C THR A 553 -16.30 -11.79 -14.60
N GLY A 554 -16.97 -11.63 -13.45
CA GLY A 554 -17.48 -12.75 -12.66
C GLY A 554 -16.38 -13.53 -11.91
N ASN A 555 -15.23 -12.89 -11.67
CA ASN A 555 -14.14 -13.44 -10.88
C ASN A 555 -14.31 -13.04 -9.40
N ASP A 556 -15.00 -13.91 -8.65
CA ASP A 556 -15.30 -13.68 -7.24
C ASP A 556 -14.03 -13.59 -6.38
N GLU A 557 -12.96 -14.33 -6.70
CA GLU A 557 -11.69 -14.31 -5.96
C GLU A 557 -11.03 -12.92 -6.02
N LEU A 558 -10.94 -12.31 -7.21
CA LEU A 558 -10.39 -10.97 -7.36
C LEU A 558 -11.29 -9.89 -6.76
N ARG A 559 -12.62 -10.05 -6.86
CA ARG A 559 -13.57 -9.15 -6.20
C ARG A 559 -13.36 -9.17 -4.68
N ASP A 560 -13.31 -10.35 -4.08
CA ASP A 560 -13.21 -10.53 -2.63
C ASP A 560 -11.82 -10.12 -2.12
N LEU A 561 -10.76 -10.34 -2.91
CA LEU A 561 -9.45 -9.75 -2.66
C LEU A 561 -9.54 -8.22 -2.62
N GLY A 562 -10.12 -7.60 -3.64
CA GLY A 562 -10.29 -6.15 -3.68
C GLY A 562 -11.08 -5.61 -2.49
N VAL A 563 -12.11 -6.32 -2.05
CA VAL A 563 -12.91 -5.98 -0.86
C VAL A 563 -12.06 -6.05 0.41
N TYR A 564 -11.24 -7.10 0.59
CA TYR A 564 -10.32 -7.22 1.71
C TYR A 564 -9.29 -6.09 1.75
N LEU A 565 -8.62 -5.85 0.62
CA LEU A 565 -7.59 -4.80 0.52
C LEU A 565 -8.18 -3.41 0.81
N LEU A 566 -9.30 -3.06 0.15
CA LEU A 566 -9.98 -1.77 0.34
C LEU A 566 -10.39 -1.56 1.80
N THR A 567 -11.04 -2.56 2.40
CA THR A 567 -11.59 -2.43 3.76
C THR A 567 -10.47 -2.26 4.79
N THR A 568 -9.41 -3.05 4.68
CA THR A 568 -8.27 -3.00 5.59
C THR A 568 -7.47 -1.70 5.41
N GLU A 569 -7.20 -1.30 4.17
CA GLU A 569 -6.42 -0.08 3.89
C GLU A 569 -7.20 1.20 4.23
N ALA A 570 -8.52 1.23 4.01
CA ALA A 570 -9.36 2.36 4.39
C ALA A 570 -9.28 2.65 5.91
N GLU A 571 -9.27 1.60 6.75
CA GLU A 571 -9.09 1.74 8.19
C GLU A 571 -7.67 2.22 8.55
N SER A 572 -6.63 1.66 7.90
CA SER A 572 -5.25 2.10 8.10
C SER A 572 -5.04 3.56 7.68
N ILE A 573 -5.65 3.99 6.55
CA ILE A 573 -5.63 5.38 6.10
C ILE A 573 -6.27 6.29 7.15
N ARG A 574 -7.43 5.91 7.65
CA ARG A 574 -8.13 6.65 8.70
C ARG A 574 -7.26 6.87 9.93
N GLN A 575 -6.52 5.85 10.35
CA GLN A 575 -5.67 5.91 11.54
C GLN A 575 -4.33 6.60 11.26
N TYR A 576 -3.62 6.26 10.19
CA TYR A 576 -2.20 6.57 10.04
C TYR A 576 -1.91 7.76 9.14
N TRP A 577 -2.82 8.13 8.22
CA TRP A 577 -2.70 9.33 7.38
C TRP A 577 -3.52 10.51 7.89
N PHE A 578 -4.69 10.23 8.49
CA PHE A 578 -5.62 11.27 8.92
C PHE A 578 -5.73 11.41 10.44
N ASP A 579 -5.18 10.47 11.21
CA ASP A 579 -5.33 10.41 12.68
C ASP A 579 -6.73 10.85 13.14
N ALA A 580 -7.74 10.18 12.56
CA ALA A 580 -9.13 10.60 12.70
C ALA A 580 -9.57 10.68 14.18
N ASP A 581 -9.08 9.74 14.99
CA ASP A 581 -9.36 9.63 16.41
C ASP A 581 -8.41 10.45 17.30
N GLN A 582 -7.35 11.05 16.75
CA GLN A 582 -6.30 11.82 17.44
C GLN A 582 -5.59 10.99 18.54
N GLU A 583 -5.27 9.72 18.22
CA GLU A 583 -4.67 8.74 19.14
C GLU A 583 -3.35 8.15 18.60
N VAL A 584 -2.91 8.56 17.41
CA VAL A 584 -1.74 8.01 16.74
C VAL A 584 -0.56 8.96 16.76
N TYR A 585 -0.78 10.22 16.38
CA TYR A 585 0.32 11.17 16.28
C TYR A 585 0.84 11.63 17.63
N PRO A 586 2.17 11.84 17.77
CA PRO A 586 2.73 12.43 18.98
C PRO A 586 2.09 13.78 19.31
N ALA A 587 1.86 14.05 20.60
CA ALA A 587 1.13 15.24 21.05
C ALA A 587 1.81 16.59 20.71
N ASP A 588 3.11 16.57 20.38
CA ASP A 588 3.91 17.72 19.95
C ASP A 588 4.08 17.79 18.41
N TYR A 589 3.41 16.92 17.66
CA TYR A 589 3.31 17.00 16.21
C TYR A 589 2.10 17.86 15.83
N GLU A 590 2.34 18.97 15.12
CA GLU A 590 1.33 20.01 14.94
C GLU A 590 0.44 19.84 13.70
N HIS A 591 0.71 18.84 12.83
CA HIS A 591 -0.08 18.61 11.62
C HIS A 591 -1.14 17.54 11.85
N PRO A 592 -2.40 17.76 11.44
CA PRO A 592 -3.50 16.78 11.60
C PRO A 592 -3.54 15.71 10.50
N ILE A 593 -2.63 15.76 9.56
CA ILE A 593 -2.50 14.85 8.41
C ILE A 593 -1.02 14.67 8.08
N VAL A 594 -0.69 13.57 7.44
CA VAL A 594 0.61 13.33 6.84
C VAL A 594 0.48 13.10 5.33
N GLY A 595 1.49 13.51 4.56
CA GLY A 595 1.59 13.20 3.13
C GLY A 595 2.15 11.80 2.91
N MET A 596 3.11 11.39 3.75
CA MET A 596 3.78 10.07 3.67
C MET A 596 3.81 9.39 5.04
N VAL A 597 3.52 8.09 5.04
CA VAL A 597 3.78 7.18 6.15
C VAL A 597 5.11 6.46 5.90
N TRP A 598 5.94 6.34 6.95
CA TRP A 598 7.24 5.68 6.94
C TRP A 598 7.28 4.54 7.95
N GLY A 599 8.18 3.60 7.78
CA GLY A 599 8.42 2.56 8.79
C GLY A 599 8.67 3.14 10.18
N SER A 600 9.49 4.19 10.29
CA SER A 600 9.82 4.85 11.55
C SER A 600 8.80 5.87 12.05
N GLY A 601 7.85 6.30 11.23
CA GLY A 601 6.98 7.42 11.60
C GLY A 601 6.13 7.93 10.44
N ALA A 602 6.01 9.27 10.31
CA ALA A 602 5.30 9.88 9.20
C ALA A 602 5.74 11.33 8.97
N ALA A 603 5.42 11.86 7.77
CA ALA A 603 5.86 13.18 7.35
C ALA A 603 4.73 13.98 6.67
N TYR A 604 4.57 15.24 7.06
CA TYR A 604 3.82 16.25 6.32
C TYR A 604 4.66 16.75 5.15
N ALA A 605 4.85 15.89 4.17
CA ALA A 605 5.69 16.09 3.00
C ALA A 605 5.28 15.14 1.86
N THR A 606 5.75 15.44 0.65
CA THR A 606 5.79 14.51 -0.49
C THR A 606 7.22 14.42 -1.00
N TRP A 607 7.49 13.51 -1.94
CA TRP A 607 8.80 13.39 -2.57
C TRP A 607 9.19 14.58 -3.45
N TRP A 608 8.22 15.32 -3.96
CA TRP A 608 8.42 16.27 -5.06
C TRP A 608 8.00 17.71 -4.73
N THR A 609 7.21 17.96 -3.67
CA THR A 609 6.69 19.29 -3.36
C THR A 609 6.64 19.56 -1.85
N ALA A 610 6.68 20.86 -1.52
CA ALA A 610 6.39 21.37 -0.18
C ALA A 610 5.09 22.22 -0.17
N ASN A 611 4.32 22.19 -1.26
CA ASN A 611 3.05 22.90 -1.35
C ASN A 611 2.01 22.19 -0.46
N PRO A 612 1.38 22.87 0.51
CA PRO A 612 0.39 22.25 1.39
C PRO A 612 -0.78 21.60 0.65
N GLU A 613 -1.25 22.18 -0.44
CA GLU A 613 -2.38 21.66 -1.21
C GLU A 613 -2.05 20.32 -1.85
N GLU A 614 -0.83 20.16 -2.37
CA GLU A 614 -0.37 18.93 -2.96
C GLU A 614 -0.03 17.87 -1.90
N ILE A 615 0.45 18.29 -0.70
CA ILE A 615 0.66 17.38 0.44
C ILE A 615 -0.67 16.79 0.92
N HIS A 616 -1.75 17.57 0.97
CA HIS A 616 -3.08 17.06 1.28
C HIS A 616 -3.66 16.25 0.12
N GLY A 617 -3.54 16.77 -1.09
CA GLY A 617 -4.14 16.22 -2.30
C GLY A 617 -3.58 14.85 -2.72
N ILE A 618 -2.31 14.54 -2.41
CA ILE A 618 -1.68 13.27 -2.81
C ILE A 618 -2.39 12.03 -2.23
N ASN A 619 -3.05 12.16 -1.08
CA ASN A 619 -3.77 11.07 -0.43
C ASN A 619 -5.28 11.08 -0.72
N VAL A 620 -5.73 11.86 -1.71
CA VAL A 620 -7.12 11.85 -2.16
C VAL A 620 -7.27 11.63 -3.67
N LEU A 621 -6.18 11.72 -4.46
CA LEU A 621 -6.19 11.45 -5.90
C LEU A 621 -5.95 9.96 -6.22
N PRO A 622 -6.64 9.43 -7.24
CA PRO A 622 -7.81 10.00 -7.90
C PRO A 622 -9.06 9.86 -7.03
N LEU A 623 -9.93 10.87 -7.03
CA LEU A 623 -11.26 10.72 -6.42
C LEU A 623 -12.16 9.94 -7.37
N THR A 624 -12.62 8.79 -6.91
CA THR A 624 -13.47 7.86 -7.66
C THR A 624 -14.61 7.36 -6.76
N GLY A 625 -15.51 6.55 -7.29
CA GLY A 625 -16.52 5.89 -6.46
C GLY A 625 -15.96 4.92 -5.39
N GLY A 626 -14.65 4.64 -5.42
CA GLY A 626 -13.94 3.94 -4.34
C GLY A 626 -13.51 4.85 -3.19
N SER A 627 -13.53 6.16 -3.38
CA SER A 627 -13.07 7.15 -2.39
C SER A 627 -14.12 7.52 -1.33
N LEU A 628 -15.31 6.88 -1.35
CA LEU A 628 -16.41 7.21 -0.43
C LEU A 628 -16.03 7.01 1.03
N HIS A 629 -15.12 6.08 1.35
CA HIS A 629 -14.62 5.84 2.70
C HIS A 629 -13.98 7.07 3.34
N LEU A 630 -13.43 8.01 2.54
CA LEU A 630 -12.85 9.26 3.03
C LEU A 630 -13.87 10.18 3.70
N GLY A 631 -15.17 10.00 3.42
CA GLY A 631 -16.27 10.72 4.07
C GLY A 631 -16.68 10.18 5.45
N ALA A 632 -16.07 9.08 5.93
CA ALA A 632 -16.46 8.41 7.17
C ALA A 632 -16.34 9.29 8.43
N HIS A 633 -15.41 10.24 8.45
CA HIS A 633 -15.10 11.08 9.61
C HIS A 633 -15.12 12.56 9.28
N PRO A 634 -16.31 13.20 9.19
CA PRO A 634 -16.45 14.59 8.79
C PRO A 634 -15.62 15.57 9.63
N GLU A 635 -15.47 15.30 10.93
CA GLU A 635 -14.69 16.16 11.83
C GLU A 635 -13.19 16.12 11.48
N ALA A 636 -12.64 14.94 11.09
CA ALA A 636 -11.26 14.82 10.66
C ALA A 636 -11.02 15.52 9.31
N VAL A 637 -11.92 15.33 8.35
CA VAL A 637 -11.85 16.00 7.05
C VAL A 637 -11.90 17.52 7.22
N ASN A 638 -12.84 18.04 8.00
CA ASN A 638 -12.94 19.48 8.26
C ASN A 638 -11.68 20.02 8.95
N ARG A 639 -11.15 19.31 9.96
CA ARG A 639 -9.88 19.68 10.63
C ARG A 639 -8.72 19.75 9.64
N ASN A 640 -8.65 18.82 8.68
CA ASN A 640 -7.63 18.82 7.63
C ASN A 640 -7.76 20.00 6.68
N LEU A 641 -8.98 20.30 6.22
CA LEU A 641 -9.23 21.41 5.31
C LEU A 641 -9.00 22.78 5.99
N ASP A 642 -9.37 22.93 7.27
CA ASP A 642 -9.09 24.12 8.06
C ASP A 642 -7.58 24.34 8.23
N HIS A 643 -6.83 23.30 8.55
CA HIS A 643 -5.38 23.34 8.60
C HIS A 643 -4.75 23.72 7.26
N LEU A 644 -5.28 23.18 6.15
CA LEU A 644 -4.80 23.51 4.81
C LEU A 644 -5.01 25.01 4.50
N VAL A 645 -6.19 25.56 4.79
CA VAL A 645 -6.49 26.99 4.62
C VAL A 645 -5.53 27.85 5.46
N GLU A 646 -5.20 27.43 6.69
CA GLU A 646 -4.23 28.11 7.54
C GLU A 646 -2.82 28.06 6.95
N GLN A 647 -2.34 26.88 6.53
CA GLN A 647 -1.01 26.70 5.93
C GLN A 647 -0.88 27.48 4.61
N ASN A 648 -1.91 27.53 3.82
CA ASN A 648 -1.95 28.25 2.56
C ASN A 648 -2.08 29.79 2.74
N GLY A 649 -2.61 30.21 3.88
CA GLY A 649 -2.93 31.59 4.18
C GLY A 649 -4.11 32.15 3.37
N GLY A 650 -4.99 31.27 2.89
CA GLY A 650 -6.16 31.61 2.07
C GLY A 650 -6.85 30.41 1.43
N PRO A 651 -7.78 30.64 0.51
CA PRO A 651 -8.49 29.58 -0.20
C PRO A 651 -7.52 28.76 -1.10
N PHE A 652 -7.99 27.61 -1.58
CA PHE A 652 -7.22 26.71 -2.45
C PHE A 652 -6.86 27.40 -3.78
N GLU A 653 -5.63 27.21 -4.24
CA GLU A 653 -5.12 27.72 -5.53
C GLU A 653 -4.71 26.59 -6.49
N GLU A 654 -4.03 25.54 -5.99
CA GLU A 654 -3.62 24.36 -6.75
C GLU A 654 -4.55 23.19 -6.42
N TRP A 655 -4.77 22.28 -7.35
CA TRP A 655 -5.61 21.07 -7.21
C TRP A 655 -6.99 21.34 -6.58
N ARG A 656 -7.56 22.49 -6.89
CA ARG A 656 -8.86 22.92 -6.32
C ARG A 656 -9.96 21.92 -6.58
N ASP A 657 -9.97 21.31 -7.75
CA ASP A 657 -10.93 20.28 -8.13
C ASP A 657 -10.89 19.09 -7.18
N LEU A 658 -9.72 18.57 -6.84
CA LEU A 658 -9.56 17.47 -5.88
C LEU A 658 -10.02 17.89 -4.47
N LEU A 659 -9.59 19.06 -4.01
CA LEU A 659 -9.91 19.55 -2.68
C LEU A 659 -11.40 19.87 -2.51
N TRP A 660 -12.05 20.41 -3.53
CA TRP A 660 -13.51 20.59 -3.52
C TRP A 660 -14.26 19.27 -3.58
N GLN A 661 -13.80 18.29 -4.36
CA GLN A 661 -14.38 16.95 -4.40
C GLN A 661 -14.22 16.23 -3.05
N PHE A 662 -13.06 16.38 -2.40
CA PHE A 662 -12.83 15.85 -1.06
C PHE A 662 -13.74 16.52 -0.02
N GLN A 663 -13.84 17.85 -0.06
CA GLN A 663 -14.76 18.61 0.80
C GLN A 663 -16.21 18.18 0.59
N ALA A 664 -16.62 17.90 -0.65
CA ALA A 664 -17.98 17.51 -0.98
C ALA A 664 -18.41 16.18 -0.32
N LEU A 665 -17.48 15.33 0.08
CA LEU A 665 -17.78 14.09 0.83
C LEU A 665 -18.37 14.38 2.22
N VAL A 666 -18.14 15.56 2.79
CA VAL A 666 -18.58 15.91 4.15
C VAL A 666 -19.40 17.20 4.21
N ASP A 667 -19.16 18.14 3.32
CA ASP A 667 -19.90 19.42 3.19
C ASP A 667 -20.10 19.80 1.71
N PRO A 668 -21.00 19.09 1.02
CA PRO A 668 -21.22 19.28 -0.41
C PRO A 668 -21.79 20.67 -0.77
N GLU A 669 -22.48 21.33 0.13
CA GLU A 669 -23.04 22.67 -0.12
C GLU A 669 -21.93 23.74 -0.13
N THR A 670 -20.97 23.67 0.80
CA THR A 670 -19.80 24.56 0.83
C THR A 670 -18.90 24.31 -0.38
N ALA A 671 -18.64 23.05 -0.71
CA ALA A 671 -17.85 22.67 -1.89
C ALA A 671 -18.48 23.18 -3.18
N LYS A 672 -19.81 23.03 -3.33
CA LYS A 672 -20.57 23.54 -4.47
C LYS A 672 -20.52 25.06 -4.55
N ALA A 673 -20.69 25.75 -3.44
CA ALA A 673 -20.63 27.21 -3.41
C ALA A 673 -19.25 27.75 -3.85
N ALA A 674 -18.16 27.08 -3.42
CA ALA A 674 -16.79 27.40 -3.83
C ALA A 674 -16.56 27.14 -5.32
N TYR A 675 -17.00 25.97 -5.81
CA TYR A 675 -16.94 25.60 -7.23
C TYR A 675 -17.72 26.61 -8.09
N ASP A 676 -18.96 26.93 -7.73
CA ASP A 676 -19.82 27.86 -8.49
C ASP A 676 -19.26 29.30 -8.53
N ALA A 677 -18.56 29.71 -7.46
CA ALA A 677 -17.96 31.04 -7.37
C ALA A 677 -16.72 31.18 -8.28
N ASP A 678 -15.95 30.11 -8.45
CA ASP A 678 -14.77 30.09 -9.31
C ASP A 678 -15.11 29.76 -10.76
N GLY A 679 -16.20 29.03 -10.98
CA GLY A 679 -16.66 28.60 -12.29
C GLY A 679 -15.62 27.69 -12.98
N ASP A 680 -15.24 28.05 -14.21
CA ASP A 680 -14.26 27.30 -15.02
C ASP A 680 -12.84 27.92 -14.95
N ALA A 681 -12.57 28.78 -13.96
CA ALA A 681 -11.32 29.53 -13.86
C ALA A 681 -10.17 28.75 -13.20
N TYR A 682 -10.32 27.44 -13.00
CA TYR A 682 -9.30 26.55 -12.46
C TYR A 682 -8.71 25.61 -13.52
N GLU A 683 -7.50 25.12 -13.29
CA GLU A 683 -6.89 24.04 -14.08
C GLU A 683 -7.14 22.72 -13.34
N PRO A 684 -7.77 21.72 -13.98
CA PRO A 684 -7.94 20.41 -13.37
C PRO A 684 -6.60 19.72 -13.08
N GLU A 685 -6.55 18.89 -12.05
CA GLU A 685 -5.45 17.97 -11.84
C GLU A 685 -5.31 17.02 -13.05
N ALA A 686 -4.10 16.53 -13.36
CA ALA A 686 -3.83 15.78 -14.59
C ALA A 686 -4.69 14.51 -14.79
N GLY A 687 -5.07 13.85 -13.69
CA GLY A 687 -5.96 12.66 -13.69
C GLY A 687 -7.44 13.00 -13.55
N ALA A 688 -7.82 14.29 -13.52
CA ALA A 688 -9.20 14.76 -13.37
C ALA A 688 -9.70 15.51 -14.62
N THR A 689 -11.01 15.77 -14.67
CA THR A 689 -11.65 16.57 -15.72
C THR A 689 -12.68 17.52 -15.12
N ARG A 690 -12.97 18.63 -15.79
CA ARG A 690 -14.08 19.51 -15.40
C ARG A 690 -15.42 18.79 -15.38
N ALA A 691 -15.61 17.82 -16.28
CA ALA A 691 -16.80 16.98 -16.32
C ALA A 691 -16.98 16.15 -15.04
N HIS A 692 -15.93 15.46 -14.62
CA HIS A 692 -15.96 14.64 -13.41
C HIS A 692 -16.13 15.49 -12.15
N THR A 693 -15.36 16.58 -12.02
CA THR A 693 -15.48 17.52 -10.88
C THR A 693 -16.90 18.11 -10.80
N TYR A 694 -17.45 18.55 -11.94
CA TYR A 694 -18.81 19.09 -12.01
C TYR A 694 -19.85 18.05 -11.61
N HIS A 695 -19.76 16.84 -12.17
CA HIS A 695 -20.67 15.74 -11.84
C HIS A 695 -20.59 15.39 -10.35
N TRP A 696 -19.39 15.18 -9.80
CA TRP A 696 -19.15 14.78 -8.42
C TRP A 696 -19.77 15.76 -7.43
N ILE A 697 -19.40 17.05 -7.54
CA ILE A 697 -19.84 18.09 -6.59
C ILE A 697 -21.34 18.32 -6.66
N ASN A 698 -21.93 18.38 -7.86
CA ASN A 698 -23.35 18.64 -8.01
C ASN A 698 -24.21 17.44 -7.62
N THR A 699 -23.73 16.22 -7.86
CA THR A 699 -24.41 14.99 -7.40
C THR A 699 -24.42 14.95 -5.87
N LEU A 700 -23.27 15.13 -5.19
CA LEU A 700 -23.24 15.10 -3.73
C LEU A 700 -24.05 16.25 -3.11
N ALA A 701 -24.05 17.43 -3.72
CA ALA A 701 -24.93 18.53 -3.29
C ALA A 701 -26.43 18.18 -3.42
N ALA A 702 -26.80 17.32 -4.35
CA ALA A 702 -28.18 16.88 -4.51
C ALA A 702 -28.56 15.73 -3.56
N VAL A 703 -27.72 14.70 -3.43
CA VAL A 703 -28.04 13.46 -2.70
C VAL A 703 -27.49 13.44 -1.27
N GLY A 704 -26.55 14.30 -0.92
CA GLY A 704 -25.90 14.40 0.39
C GLY A 704 -24.59 13.66 0.49
N THR A 705 -24.15 13.42 1.72
CA THR A 705 -22.88 12.78 2.05
C THR A 705 -23.02 11.24 2.09
N PRO A 706 -21.92 10.48 1.88
CA PRO A 706 -21.94 9.03 2.04
C PRO A 706 -22.41 8.63 3.46
N ASN A 707 -23.34 7.68 3.52
CA ASN A 707 -23.76 7.03 4.76
C ASN A 707 -23.16 5.61 4.79
N LEU A 708 -22.04 5.46 5.48
CA LEU A 708 -21.29 4.19 5.56
C LEU A 708 -21.80 3.23 6.64
N ASP A 709 -22.80 3.64 7.45
CA ASP A 709 -23.46 2.78 8.43
C ASP A 709 -24.42 1.79 7.77
N VAL A 710 -24.78 2.02 6.52
CA VAL A 710 -25.69 1.16 5.75
C VAL A 710 -24.93 0.47 4.64
N THR A 711 -24.72 -0.84 4.82
CA THR A 711 -24.07 -1.73 3.85
C THR A 711 -25.09 -2.36 2.88
N ALA A 712 -24.60 -3.09 1.89
CA ALA A 712 -25.42 -3.83 0.94
C ALA A 712 -24.87 -5.25 0.73
N ASP A 713 -25.70 -6.15 0.19
CA ASP A 713 -25.35 -7.53 -0.15
C ASP A 713 -24.52 -7.65 -1.46
N ILE A 714 -23.97 -6.53 -1.93
CA ILE A 714 -22.95 -6.44 -2.98
C ILE A 714 -21.98 -5.28 -2.67
N PRO A 715 -20.72 -5.37 -3.08
CA PRO A 715 -19.75 -4.31 -2.80
C PRO A 715 -19.94 -3.07 -3.70
N THR A 716 -20.67 -3.22 -4.83
CA THR A 716 -20.92 -2.15 -5.81
C THR A 716 -22.21 -1.39 -5.52
N ALA A 717 -22.39 -0.98 -4.26
CA ALA A 717 -23.55 -0.21 -3.78
C ALA A 717 -23.11 0.81 -2.74
N ALA A 718 -23.88 1.89 -2.61
CA ALA A 718 -23.66 2.93 -1.60
C ALA A 718 -24.97 3.59 -1.20
N VAL A 719 -24.96 4.24 -0.03
CA VAL A 719 -26.07 5.06 0.46
C VAL A 719 -25.57 6.47 0.72
N PHE A 720 -26.36 7.46 0.34
CA PHE A 720 -26.12 8.86 0.63
C PHE A 720 -27.25 9.41 1.49
N GLU A 721 -26.98 10.42 2.30
CA GLU A 721 -28.01 11.02 3.16
C GLU A 721 -27.95 12.54 3.13
N LYS A 722 -29.11 13.16 2.85
CA LYS A 722 -29.31 14.61 2.89
C LYS A 722 -30.57 14.94 3.67
N ASP A 723 -30.45 15.75 4.72
CA ASP A 723 -31.59 16.20 5.54
C ASP A 723 -32.47 15.05 6.08
N GLY A 724 -31.86 13.88 6.37
CA GLY A 724 -32.54 12.67 6.84
C GLY A 724 -33.24 11.87 5.74
N VAL A 725 -33.05 12.22 4.48
CA VAL A 725 -33.52 11.44 3.31
C VAL A 725 -32.36 10.63 2.76
N ARG A 726 -32.54 9.31 2.67
CA ARG A 726 -31.54 8.39 2.13
C ARG A 726 -31.74 8.17 0.64
N THR A 727 -30.64 8.19 -0.09
CA THR A 727 -30.54 7.80 -1.50
C THR A 727 -29.73 6.52 -1.59
N TYR A 728 -30.38 5.44 -2.03
CA TYR A 728 -29.76 4.12 -2.21
C TYR A 728 -29.39 3.96 -3.68
N THR A 729 -28.16 3.54 -3.95
CA THR A 729 -27.69 3.28 -5.31
C THR A 729 -26.90 1.99 -5.35
N ALA A 730 -26.99 1.27 -6.48
CA ALA A 730 -26.23 0.06 -6.72
C ALA A 730 -25.97 -0.12 -8.21
N HIS A 731 -24.84 -0.73 -8.55
CA HIS A 731 -24.50 -1.18 -9.89
C HIS A 731 -24.50 -2.71 -9.97
N ASN A 732 -25.25 -3.26 -10.89
CA ASN A 732 -25.34 -4.69 -11.13
C ASN A 732 -24.53 -5.08 -12.38
N HIS A 733 -23.40 -5.75 -12.18
CA HIS A 733 -22.55 -6.24 -13.27
C HIS A 733 -23.06 -7.54 -13.92
N ALA A 734 -24.06 -8.24 -13.33
CA ALA A 734 -24.57 -9.51 -13.84
C ALA A 734 -25.46 -9.32 -15.07
N ASP A 735 -25.58 -10.37 -15.86
CA ASP A 735 -26.44 -10.44 -17.06
C ASP A 735 -27.94 -10.56 -16.77
N ALA A 736 -28.33 -10.64 -15.51
CA ALA A 736 -29.73 -10.76 -15.07
C ALA A 736 -30.04 -9.65 -14.05
N GLU A 737 -31.31 -9.23 -14.01
CA GLU A 737 -31.81 -8.33 -12.97
C GLU A 737 -31.52 -8.91 -11.57
N ARG A 738 -31.09 -8.06 -10.64
CA ARG A 738 -30.80 -8.42 -9.25
C ARG A 738 -31.56 -7.51 -8.29
N THR A 739 -32.08 -8.09 -7.20
CA THR A 739 -32.53 -7.32 -6.05
C THR A 739 -31.36 -7.20 -5.07
N VAL A 740 -30.94 -5.98 -4.80
CA VAL A 740 -29.92 -5.64 -3.80
C VAL A 740 -30.61 -5.34 -2.48
N THR A 741 -30.13 -5.94 -1.40
CA THR A 741 -30.66 -5.74 -0.05
C THR A 741 -29.66 -4.95 0.78
N PHE A 742 -30.11 -3.87 1.37
CA PHE A 742 -29.34 -3.04 2.30
C PHE A 742 -29.53 -3.48 3.75
N SER A 743 -28.54 -3.23 4.60
CA SER A 743 -28.53 -3.68 6.01
C SER A 743 -29.68 -3.11 6.85
N ASP A 744 -30.28 -1.99 6.45
CA ASP A 744 -31.46 -1.41 7.08
C ASP A 744 -32.79 -2.05 6.61
N GLY A 745 -32.74 -3.05 5.73
CA GLY A 745 -33.87 -3.77 5.19
C GLY A 745 -34.47 -3.17 3.92
N THR A 746 -33.92 -2.06 3.42
CA THR A 746 -34.34 -1.50 2.12
C THR A 746 -33.89 -2.42 0.98
N THR A 747 -34.69 -2.50 -0.07
CA THR A 747 -34.36 -3.29 -1.27
C THR A 747 -34.41 -2.44 -2.52
N LEU A 748 -33.50 -2.68 -3.45
CA LEU A 748 -33.41 -2.00 -4.74
C LEU A 748 -33.31 -3.03 -5.86
N THR A 749 -34.25 -2.98 -6.81
CA THR A 749 -34.17 -3.81 -8.02
C THR A 749 -33.30 -3.11 -9.06
N VAL A 750 -32.20 -3.77 -9.45
CA VAL A 750 -31.19 -3.24 -10.37
C VAL A 750 -31.23 -4.09 -11.65
N PRO A 751 -31.53 -3.51 -12.82
CA PRO A 751 -31.50 -4.22 -14.07
C PRO A 751 -30.11 -4.81 -14.39
N ALA A 752 -30.05 -5.75 -15.33
CA ALA A 752 -28.81 -6.32 -15.79
C ALA A 752 -27.85 -5.26 -16.33
N ARG A 753 -26.59 -5.34 -15.99
CA ARG A 753 -25.48 -4.47 -16.46
C ARG A 753 -25.83 -2.97 -16.40
N SER A 754 -26.41 -2.54 -15.28
CA SER A 754 -26.81 -1.14 -15.11
C SER A 754 -26.79 -0.71 -13.65
N SER A 755 -26.88 0.60 -13.45
CA SER A 755 -27.10 1.21 -12.13
C SER A 755 -28.61 1.46 -11.90
N ALA A 756 -29.00 1.48 -10.63
CA ALA A 756 -30.30 1.97 -10.21
C ALA A 756 -30.16 2.81 -8.94
N THR A 757 -31.08 3.76 -8.79
CA THR A 757 -31.14 4.65 -7.63
C THR A 757 -32.57 4.77 -7.13
N SER A 758 -32.76 4.81 -5.82
CA SER A 758 -34.06 5.13 -5.20
C SER A 758 -33.88 5.99 -3.96
N THR A 759 -34.85 6.85 -3.68
CA THR A 759 -34.94 7.61 -2.42
C THR A 759 -35.89 6.92 -1.47
N GLY A 760 -35.47 6.74 -0.20
CA GLY A 760 -36.23 6.10 0.87
C GLY A 760 -36.89 7.09 1.81
#